data_65179074face665e61d9fe7d4edfbde5
#
_entry.id   65179074face665e61d9fe7d4edfbde5
#
_cell.length_a   1.000
_cell.length_b   1.000
_cell.length_c   1.000
_cell.angle_alpha   90.00
_cell.angle_beta   90.00
_cell.angle_gamma   90.00
#
_symmetry.space_group_name_H-M   'P 1'
#
loop_
_entity.id
_entity.type
_entity.pdbx_description
1 polymer ?
#
loop_
_entity_poly.entity_id
_entity_poly.type
_entity_poly.pdbx_seq_one_letter_code
_entity_poly.pdbx_strand_id
1 'polypeptide(L)'
;MKEYQRFDRIGTTPHRSYYIPFAPDDAIRTKHGIIDRTSSSRFTLLDGVWQIKQHNHVEDFDVNEKLEEDIPVPACVQMHGYDQIQYLNTRYPFPVMFPHLPYENPCWHYRRTFNIKKQAGERYYINFEGVDSAFYLYINGSFKGYSQISHATSEFDITELAVNGENTIDILVLKWCISTYLECQDKFRFSGIYRSVYMLTRPENHITDYKIETKIDGNNGVLKFINESPVDIELTLEGKTVTAKANDNVSVILPDVKLWTAETPNLYTLTLTANGEKIIENIGFREITIDGKVFKVNGEAVKLKGVNRHDFHCETAATVSLEDLARDVHLMKELNINAVRTSHYPNAPEFYIICDTYGLYVMDEADLEMHGACTRDGRYDMELWSEYAENEFFTPGITDRHIALVERDKNRPSVIIWSLGNESSFGKAFFEGAKYIKNRDNTRPVHYEGLQNADPQYYYSDLVDMVSMMYPSFDTIREKVLENPEETRPFVMCEYTHAMGNSCGDIAEYWDMIYNNEQMMGAFVWEWADHGIKTDKGFLYGGDFKEPEHDGNFCADGLLTPDRKLKSNALEMKAVYGGKTKSEVTIVDIPASTYRFSSAIDIEVNEHTSEITSIKADGKEILRVPMHFNITRFTDNDRELVPHWIGRCHLDACKPHIFSCEKTENSYKFKGCLAANCLMPAAFFEIMYEVSGNVLTATVEYTLADYVENFPRFGVEFGVDKAYANFSYAGFGPTESYVDKHTACEYGYYVSSARENYEHKYIRPQESGSHYACKYMAVKDLFKVTAEQPFSFSVNPYTTKQLCETLHSFELEENDFVNVCIDLAMRGVGSHSCGPELPAEYEIPKTGKNTFKFTF
;
A
#
# COMPACT_ATOMS: atom_id res chain seq x y z
N MET A 1 23.97 -28.59 10.26
CA MET A 1 23.28 -27.33 9.90
C MET A 1 22.57 -26.78 11.12
N LYS A 2 23.08 -25.70 11.74
CA LYS A 2 22.48 -25.03 12.90
C LYS A 2 22.59 -23.50 12.77
N GLU A 3 23.10 -23.05 11.65
CA GLU A 3 23.37 -21.66 11.34
C GLU A 3 22.06 -20.87 11.30
N TYR A 4 20.96 -21.47 10.85
CA TYR A 4 19.62 -20.86 10.80
C TYR A 4 19.05 -20.47 12.18
N GLN A 5 19.67 -20.93 13.27
CA GLN A 5 19.34 -20.56 14.66
C GLN A 5 20.17 -19.38 15.17
N ARG A 6 20.96 -18.73 14.33
CA ARG A 6 21.85 -17.61 14.66
C ARG A 6 21.84 -16.57 13.55
N PHE A 7 22.23 -15.35 13.85
CA PHE A 7 22.42 -14.29 12.84
C PHE A 7 23.79 -14.43 12.17
N ASP A 8 24.02 -15.56 11.49
CA ASP A 8 25.30 -15.86 10.83
C ASP A 8 25.19 -15.64 9.32
N ARG A 9 26.29 -15.22 8.70
CA ARG A 9 26.52 -15.24 7.26
C ARG A 9 27.85 -15.93 7.00
N ILE A 10 27.84 -16.96 6.15
CA ILE A 10 29.02 -17.80 5.92
C ILE A 10 29.35 -17.85 4.44
N GLY A 11 30.58 -17.54 4.09
CA GLY A 11 31.09 -17.63 2.73
C GLY A 11 30.54 -16.60 1.74
N THR A 12 29.71 -15.66 2.18
CA THR A 12 29.27 -14.50 1.40
C THR A 12 30.40 -13.46 1.31
N THR A 13 30.39 -12.67 0.25
CA THR A 13 31.19 -11.44 0.19
C THR A 13 30.59 -10.37 1.12
N PRO A 14 31.32 -9.31 1.49
CA PRO A 14 30.75 -8.14 2.14
C PRO A 14 29.64 -7.52 1.30
N HIS A 15 28.68 -6.85 1.95
CA HIS A 15 27.70 -6.03 1.24
C HIS A 15 28.40 -4.91 0.45
N ARG A 16 27.95 -4.62 -0.77
CA ARG A 16 28.52 -3.65 -1.67
C ARG A 16 27.48 -2.97 -2.54
N SER A 17 27.87 -1.90 -3.23
CA SER A 17 27.01 -1.23 -4.23
C SER A 17 26.49 -2.22 -5.28
N TYR A 18 25.22 -2.05 -5.66
CA TYR A 18 24.68 -2.79 -6.81
C TYR A 18 25.17 -2.17 -8.11
N TYR A 19 25.84 -2.97 -8.91
CA TYR A 19 26.25 -2.67 -10.28
C TYR A 19 26.49 -3.95 -11.06
N ILE A 20 26.39 -3.86 -12.37
CA ILE A 20 26.71 -4.95 -13.31
C ILE A 20 27.98 -4.56 -14.09
N PRO A 21 29.05 -5.40 -14.06
CA PRO A 21 30.24 -5.18 -14.87
C PRO A 21 30.01 -5.60 -16.32
N PHE A 22 30.62 -4.87 -17.26
CA PHE A 22 30.62 -5.15 -18.69
C PHE A 22 32.04 -5.36 -19.17
N ALA A 23 32.22 -6.10 -20.27
CA ALA A 23 33.48 -6.06 -21.02
C ALA A 23 33.61 -4.70 -21.76
N PRO A 24 34.84 -4.22 -22.03
CA PRO A 24 35.02 -2.93 -22.72
C PRO A 24 34.24 -2.83 -24.04
N ASP A 25 34.17 -3.90 -24.80
CA ASP A 25 33.56 -3.95 -26.14
C ASP A 25 32.08 -4.36 -26.14
N ASP A 26 31.46 -4.59 -24.98
CA ASP A 26 30.04 -4.94 -24.90
C ASP A 26 29.17 -3.81 -25.45
N ALA A 27 28.23 -4.19 -26.34
CA ALA A 27 27.23 -3.28 -26.89
C ALA A 27 26.09 -3.10 -25.87
N ILE A 28 26.01 -1.92 -25.25
CA ILE A 28 25.04 -1.61 -24.22
C ILE A 28 23.64 -1.46 -24.84
N ARG A 29 22.68 -2.19 -24.33
CA ARG A 29 21.25 -2.07 -24.66
C ARG A 29 20.53 -1.47 -23.44
N THR A 30 19.35 -0.91 -23.70
CA THR A 30 18.45 -0.42 -22.66
C THR A 30 17.10 -1.12 -22.76
N LYS A 31 16.44 -1.30 -21.62
CA LYS A 31 15.07 -1.81 -21.50
C LYS A 31 14.35 -0.99 -20.41
N HIS A 32 13.12 -0.53 -20.68
CA HIS A 32 12.39 0.37 -19.77
C HIS A 32 13.22 1.59 -19.28
N GLY A 33 14.02 2.20 -20.15
CA GLY A 33 14.83 3.37 -19.82
C GLY A 33 16.09 3.10 -18.98
N ILE A 34 16.32 1.88 -18.52
CA ILE A 34 17.52 1.49 -17.77
C ILE A 34 18.42 0.55 -18.58
N ILE A 35 19.67 0.42 -18.18
CA ILE A 35 20.62 -0.50 -18.84
C ILE A 35 20.15 -1.95 -18.66
N ASP A 36 20.02 -2.67 -19.78
CA ASP A 36 19.72 -4.09 -19.80
C ASP A 36 20.96 -4.88 -19.38
N ARG A 37 20.97 -5.40 -18.16
CA ARG A 37 22.08 -6.18 -17.58
C ARG A 37 22.44 -7.42 -18.42
N THR A 38 21.48 -7.97 -19.17
CA THR A 38 21.72 -9.12 -20.05
C THR A 38 22.54 -8.75 -21.30
N SER A 39 22.83 -7.48 -21.55
CA SER A 39 23.73 -7.03 -22.60
C SER A 39 25.21 -7.16 -22.22
N SER A 40 25.51 -7.48 -20.95
CA SER A 40 26.87 -7.72 -20.48
C SER A 40 27.31 -9.16 -20.80
N SER A 41 28.47 -9.33 -21.44
CA SER A 41 29.14 -10.62 -21.62
C SER A 41 29.72 -11.18 -20.31
N ARG A 42 29.79 -10.38 -19.24
CA ARG A 42 30.23 -10.78 -17.91
C ARG A 42 29.09 -11.23 -17.00
N PHE A 43 27.83 -11.10 -17.47
CA PHE A 43 26.61 -11.50 -16.76
C PHE A 43 26.04 -12.76 -17.37
N THR A 44 25.79 -13.75 -16.56
CA THR A 44 25.09 -14.99 -16.98
C THR A 44 23.86 -15.19 -16.11
N LEU A 45 22.67 -15.05 -16.71
CA LEU A 45 21.40 -15.27 -16.02
C LEU A 45 21.23 -16.76 -15.70
N LEU A 46 20.90 -17.05 -14.45
CA LEU A 46 20.58 -18.41 -13.98
C LEU A 46 19.07 -18.57 -13.66
N ASP A 47 18.24 -17.59 -13.99
CA ASP A 47 16.79 -17.71 -13.95
C ASP A 47 16.30 -18.76 -14.98
N GLY A 48 15.12 -19.33 -14.73
CA GLY A 48 14.50 -20.31 -15.60
C GLY A 48 14.08 -21.56 -14.84
N VAL A 49 14.11 -22.73 -15.48
CA VAL A 49 13.66 -23.98 -14.85
C VAL A 49 14.77 -24.57 -13.98
N TRP A 50 14.44 -24.83 -12.71
CA TRP A 50 15.27 -25.54 -11.73
C TRP A 50 14.56 -26.81 -11.29
N GLN A 51 15.30 -27.85 -10.89
CA GLN A 51 14.72 -28.98 -10.19
C GLN A 51 14.47 -28.63 -8.72
N ILE A 52 13.42 -29.23 -8.13
CA ILE A 52 13.03 -28.99 -6.74
C ILE A 52 12.60 -30.26 -6.03
N LYS A 53 12.81 -30.32 -4.72
CA LYS A 53 12.24 -31.32 -3.81
C LYS A 53 11.98 -30.72 -2.44
N GLN A 54 10.79 -30.96 -1.89
CA GLN A 54 10.43 -30.52 -0.55
C GLN A 54 10.83 -31.53 0.52
N HIS A 55 11.24 -31.00 1.69
CA HIS A 55 11.47 -31.75 2.93
C HIS A 55 10.69 -31.10 4.08
N ASN A 56 10.32 -31.89 5.09
CA ASN A 56 9.65 -31.38 6.28
C ASN A 56 10.63 -30.90 7.35
N HIS A 57 11.85 -31.43 7.32
CA HIS A 57 12.89 -31.09 8.27
C HIS A 57 14.23 -30.85 7.57
N VAL A 58 15.03 -29.93 8.09
CA VAL A 58 16.36 -29.59 7.57
C VAL A 58 17.32 -30.79 7.55
N GLU A 59 17.15 -31.72 8.51
CA GLU A 59 17.94 -32.93 8.64
C GLU A 59 17.67 -33.98 7.54
N ASP A 60 16.55 -33.86 6.83
CA ASP A 60 16.20 -34.79 5.73
C ASP A 60 16.96 -34.50 4.42
N PHE A 61 17.65 -33.38 4.34
CA PHE A 61 18.37 -32.94 3.17
C PHE A 61 19.63 -33.79 2.89
N ASP A 62 19.76 -34.28 1.67
CA ASP A 62 20.98 -34.90 1.13
C ASP A 62 21.33 -34.24 -0.21
N VAL A 63 22.49 -33.58 -0.30
CA VAL A 63 22.97 -32.92 -1.52
C VAL A 63 23.09 -33.87 -2.72
N ASN A 64 23.17 -35.17 -2.50
CA ASN A 64 23.29 -36.18 -3.57
C ASN A 64 21.94 -36.80 -3.95
N GLU A 65 20.84 -36.39 -3.33
CA GLU A 65 19.53 -36.95 -3.64
C GLU A 65 19.09 -36.66 -5.08
N LYS A 66 18.14 -37.44 -5.58
CA LYS A 66 17.53 -37.25 -6.89
C LYS A 66 16.35 -36.26 -6.73
N LEU A 67 16.31 -35.27 -7.57
CA LEU A 67 15.18 -34.34 -7.74
C LEU A 67 14.44 -34.70 -9.03
N GLU A 68 13.10 -34.69 -8.99
CA GLU A 68 12.27 -35.14 -10.12
C GLU A 68 11.22 -34.09 -10.54
N GLU A 69 11.03 -33.07 -9.74
CA GLU A 69 10.05 -31.98 -10.00
C GLU A 69 10.77 -30.73 -10.49
N ASP A 70 10.07 -29.91 -11.25
CA ASP A 70 10.59 -28.69 -11.82
C ASP A 70 9.81 -27.47 -11.24
N ILE A 71 10.53 -26.36 -11.04
CA ILE A 71 9.97 -25.07 -10.64
C ILE A 71 10.65 -23.94 -11.43
N PRO A 72 9.92 -22.90 -11.86
CA PRO A 72 10.57 -21.68 -12.35
C PRO A 72 11.31 -20.95 -11.22
N VAL A 73 12.42 -20.33 -11.55
CA VAL A 73 13.16 -19.40 -10.68
C VAL A 73 13.33 -18.10 -11.48
N PRO A 74 12.98 -16.94 -10.94
CA PRO A 74 12.43 -16.72 -9.60
C PRO A 74 10.97 -17.16 -9.45
N ALA A 75 10.60 -17.63 -8.24
CA ALA A 75 9.23 -17.95 -7.87
C ALA A 75 9.06 -18.10 -6.34
N CYS A 76 7.83 -17.84 -5.87
CA CYS A 76 7.38 -18.23 -4.55
C CYS A 76 6.84 -19.67 -4.58
N VAL A 77 7.31 -20.55 -3.70
CA VAL A 77 6.95 -21.99 -3.71
C VAL A 77 5.46 -22.22 -3.49
N GLN A 78 4.79 -21.36 -2.70
CA GLN A 78 3.37 -21.43 -2.43
C GLN A 78 2.52 -21.26 -3.70
N MET A 79 2.98 -20.44 -4.65
CA MET A 79 2.29 -20.24 -5.93
C MET A 79 2.39 -21.47 -6.86
N HIS A 80 3.23 -22.44 -6.51
CA HIS A 80 3.43 -23.69 -7.24
C HIS A 80 2.96 -24.94 -6.46
N GLY A 81 2.25 -24.74 -5.33
CA GLY A 81 1.61 -25.82 -4.58
C GLY A 81 2.52 -26.56 -3.60
N TYR A 82 3.72 -26.08 -3.33
CA TYR A 82 4.65 -26.72 -2.39
C TYR A 82 4.41 -26.36 -0.92
N ASP A 83 3.63 -25.32 -0.65
CA ASP A 83 3.27 -24.91 0.72
C ASP A 83 1.98 -24.10 0.69
N GLN A 84 1.40 -23.86 1.87
CA GLN A 84 0.16 -23.11 2.02
C GLN A 84 0.41 -21.60 1.95
N ILE A 85 -0.41 -20.88 1.17
CA ILE A 85 -0.48 -19.42 1.21
C ILE A 85 -1.08 -19.01 2.55
N GLN A 86 -0.49 -18.04 3.24
CA GLN A 86 -0.95 -17.52 4.52
C GLN A 86 -0.80 -16.00 4.56
N TYR A 87 -1.83 -15.32 5.09
CA TYR A 87 -1.78 -13.89 5.35
C TYR A 87 -1.91 -13.59 6.83
N LEU A 88 -0.91 -12.91 7.39
CA LEU A 88 -0.89 -12.43 8.77
C LEU A 88 -0.32 -11.02 8.82
N ASN A 89 -0.98 -10.15 9.58
CA ASN A 89 -0.51 -8.80 9.89
C ASN A 89 0.38 -8.81 11.15
N THR A 90 -0.21 -8.76 12.34
CA THR A 90 0.47 -8.47 13.61
C THR A 90 0.93 -9.72 14.37
N ARG A 91 1.08 -10.86 13.71
CA ARG A 91 1.39 -12.15 14.39
C ARG A 91 2.48 -12.91 13.65
N TYR A 92 3.33 -13.60 14.43
CA TYR A 92 4.22 -14.60 13.86
C TYR A 92 3.44 -15.83 13.40
N PRO A 93 3.84 -16.46 12.29
CA PRO A 93 3.14 -17.62 11.72
C PRO A 93 3.44 -18.94 12.45
N PHE A 94 4.03 -18.90 13.64
CA PHE A 94 4.40 -20.04 14.46
C PHE A 94 4.33 -19.70 15.97
N PRO A 95 4.32 -20.71 16.87
CA PRO A 95 4.35 -20.46 18.32
C PRO A 95 5.60 -19.68 18.75
N VAL A 96 5.40 -18.54 19.38
CA VAL A 96 6.48 -17.61 19.75
C VAL A 96 7.18 -18.10 21.02
N MET A 97 8.34 -18.71 20.86
CA MET A 97 9.17 -19.27 21.95
C MET A 97 10.63 -18.87 21.75
N PHE A 98 10.89 -17.59 21.57
CA PHE A 98 12.25 -17.07 21.35
C PHE A 98 13.28 -17.65 22.33
N PRO A 99 14.47 -18.07 21.88
CA PRO A 99 14.99 -18.06 20.50
C PRO A 99 14.70 -19.33 19.67
N HIS A 100 13.71 -20.09 20.05
CA HIS A 100 13.39 -21.37 19.41
C HIS A 100 12.57 -21.19 18.13
N LEU A 101 12.84 -22.03 17.15
CA LEU A 101 12.08 -22.17 15.91
C LEU A 101 11.27 -23.48 15.95
N PRO A 102 10.19 -23.58 15.14
CA PRO A 102 9.47 -24.83 15.01
C PRO A 102 10.41 -25.98 14.59
N TYR A 103 10.20 -27.18 15.15
CA TYR A 103 10.94 -28.37 14.72
C TYR A 103 10.54 -28.78 13.29
N GLU A 104 9.25 -28.75 12.99
CA GLU A 104 8.75 -28.84 11.61
C GLU A 104 9.08 -27.53 10.90
N ASN A 105 10.10 -27.57 10.07
CA ASN A 105 10.59 -26.45 9.31
C ASN A 105 10.68 -26.84 7.84
N PRO A 106 9.60 -26.69 7.07
CA PRO A 106 9.61 -27.02 5.65
C PRO A 106 10.77 -26.35 4.95
N CYS A 107 11.43 -27.10 4.06
CA CYS A 107 12.54 -26.59 3.28
C CYS A 107 12.55 -27.22 1.89
N TRP A 108 13.18 -26.53 0.96
CA TRP A 108 13.16 -26.88 -0.47
C TRP A 108 14.57 -27.00 -1.00
N HIS A 109 14.92 -28.18 -1.50
CA HIS A 109 16.16 -28.42 -2.20
C HIS A 109 15.98 -28.05 -3.68
N TYR A 110 16.69 -27.02 -4.15
CA TYR A 110 16.75 -26.60 -5.54
C TYR A 110 18.06 -27.07 -6.16
N ARG A 111 18.01 -27.51 -7.44
CA ARG A 111 19.20 -27.88 -8.21
C ARG A 111 19.13 -27.32 -9.64
N ARG A 112 20.28 -26.80 -10.11
CA ARG A 112 20.48 -26.43 -11.50
C ARG A 112 21.90 -26.76 -11.96
N THR A 113 22.02 -27.18 -13.22
CA THR A 113 23.34 -27.28 -13.91
C THR A 113 23.57 -26.00 -14.73
N PHE A 114 24.82 -25.60 -14.83
CA PHE A 114 25.28 -24.48 -15.64
C PHE A 114 26.72 -24.68 -16.09
N ASN A 115 27.14 -24.00 -17.16
CA ASN A 115 28.44 -24.18 -17.75
C ASN A 115 29.36 -22.99 -17.50
N ILE A 116 30.58 -23.23 -17.09
CA ILE A 116 31.65 -22.24 -16.98
C ILE A 116 32.77 -22.57 -17.97
N LYS A 117 33.16 -21.59 -18.78
CA LYS A 117 34.42 -21.61 -19.52
C LYS A 117 35.50 -20.99 -18.67
N LYS A 118 36.07 -21.77 -17.76
CA LYS A 118 37.02 -21.29 -16.76
C LYS A 118 38.30 -20.76 -17.41
N GLN A 119 38.69 -19.54 -17.09
CA GLN A 119 39.88 -18.89 -17.63
C GLN A 119 40.81 -18.48 -16.48
N ALA A 120 42.14 -18.56 -16.74
CA ALA A 120 43.12 -18.07 -15.78
C ALA A 120 43.02 -16.56 -15.60
N GLY A 121 43.06 -16.09 -14.36
CA GLY A 121 42.91 -14.66 -14.03
C GLY A 121 41.45 -14.18 -14.00
N GLU A 122 40.47 -15.07 -14.01
CA GLU A 122 39.06 -14.75 -13.79
C GLU A 122 38.53 -15.37 -12.50
N ARG A 123 37.55 -14.67 -11.90
CA ARG A 123 36.77 -15.08 -10.73
C ARG A 123 35.29 -15.17 -11.10
N TYR A 124 34.57 -16.04 -10.39
CA TYR A 124 33.16 -16.35 -10.67
C TYR A 124 32.34 -16.13 -9.40
N TYR A 125 31.35 -15.25 -9.47
CA TYR A 125 30.49 -14.88 -8.35
C TYR A 125 29.04 -15.24 -8.66
N ILE A 126 28.38 -15.99 -7.78
CA ILE A 126 26.92 -16.22 -7.86
C ILE A 126 26.23 -15.22 -6.94
N ASN A 127 25.19 -14.60 -7.48
CA ASN A 127 24.36 -13.61 -6.79
C ASN A 127 22.93 -14.10 -6.70
N PHE A 128 22.35 -13.97 -5.49
CA PHE A 128 20.93 -14.15 -5.20
C PHE A 128 20.38 -12.81 -4.75
N GLU A 129 19.46 -12.22 -5.51
CA GLU A 129 18.91 -10.89 -5.19
C GLU A 129 17.83 -10.94 -4.11
N GLY A 130 17.21 -12.11 -3.85
CA GLY A 130 16.25 -12.33 -2.79
C GLY A 130 15.87 -13.79 -2.64
N VAL A 131 16.01 -14.30 -1.40
CA VAL A 131 15.62 -15.66 -1.02
C VAL A 131 14.98 -15.63 0.37
N ASP A 132 13.75 -16.06 0.48
CA ASP A 132 12.99 -16.05 1.73
C ASP A 132 12.89 -17.49 2.29
N SER A 133 13.32 -17.77 3.54
CA SER A 133 13.88 -16.83 4.52
C SER A 133 15.40 -16.93 4.66
N ALA A 134 15.97 -18.13 4.45
CA ALA A 134 17.42 -18.41 4.56
C ALA A 134 17.79 -19.57 3.68
N PHE A 135 19.07 -19.69 3.31
CA PHE A 135 19.50 -20.79 2.48
C PHE A 135 20.95 -21.23 2.70
N TYR A 136 21.18 -22.53 2.43
CA TYR A 136 22.49 -23.14 2.31
C TYR A 136 22.86 -23.32 0.84
N LEU A 137 24.07 -22.94 0.45
CA LEU A 137 24.60 -23.05 -0.91
C LEU A 137 25.67 -24.14 -1.00
N TYR A 138 25.54 -25.00 -2.02
CA TYR A 138 26.54 -25.99 -2.39
C TYR A 138 26.90 -25.83 -3.87
N ILE A 139 28.17 -25.98 -4.21
CA ILE A 139 28.70 -26.01 -5.58
C ILE A 139 29.38 -27.33 -5.82
N ASN A 140 28.98 -28.06 -6.84
CA ASN A 140 29.52 -29.38 -7.17
C ASN A 140 29.52 -30.36 -5.96
N GLY A 141 28.44 -30.32 -5.17
CA GLY A 141 28.26 -31.10 -3.94
C GLY A 141 29.05 -30.63 -2.72
N SER A 142 29.83 -29.55 -2.83
CA SER A 142 30.63 -29.00 -1.72
C SER A 142 29.94 -27.81 -1.10
N PHE A 143 29.84 -27.78 0.23
CA PHE A 143 29.28 -26.65 0.96
C PHE A 143 30.08 -25.37 0.69
N LYS A 144 29.38 -24.32 0.24
CA LYS A 144 29.98 -23.02 -0.06
C LYS A 144 29.64 -21.98 1.01
N GLY A 145 28.39 -21.97 1.52
CA GLY A 145 28.03 -20.99 2.49
C GLY A 145 26.55 -20.99 2.89
N TYR A 146 26.21 -20.01 3.75
CA TYR A 146 24.87 -19.78 4.29
C TYR A 146 24.56 -18.29 4.29
N SER A 147 23.32 -17.91 3.95
CA SER A 147 22.82 -16.56 4.06
C SER A 147 21.37 -16.53 4.54
N GLN A 148 21.01 -15.40 5.16
CA GLN A 148 19.68 -15.04 5.63
C GLN A 148 19.53 -13.52 5.47
N ILE A 149 18.43 -12.93 5.48
CA ILE A 149 17.94 -11.61 5.09
C ILE A 149 17.24 -11.74 3.74
N SER A 150 15.92 -11.84 3.81
CA SER A 150 15.11 -12.21 2.64
C SER A 150 15.23 -11.23 1.48
N HIS A 151 15.41 -9.94 1.75
CA HIS A 151 15.38 -8.88 0.73
C HIS A 151 16.77 -8.25 0.45
N ALA A 152 17.87 -8.90 0.89
CA ALA A 152 19.23 -8.45 0.59
C ALA A 152 19.92 -9.36 -0.43
N THR A 153 20.76 -8.77 -1.29
CA THR A 153 21.59 -9.54 -2.23
C THR A 153 22.66 -10.32 -1.49
N SER A 154 22.75 -11.62 -1.77
CA SER A 154 23.79 -12.52 -1.27
C SER A 154 24.72 -12.90 -2.41
N GLU A 155 25.98 -12.49 -2.33
CA GLU A 155 27.02 -12.80 -3.34
C GLU A 155 28.04 -13.79 -2.78
N PHE A 156 28.39 -14.81 -3.57
CA PHE A 156 29.36 -15.85 -3.21
C PHE A 156 30.42 -16.03 -4.28
N ASP A 157 31.69 -15.93 -3.92
CA ASP A 157 32.81 -16.28 -4.79
C ASP A 157 32.95 -17.80 -4.87
N ILE A 158 32.63 -18.38 -6.01
CA ILE A 158 32.68 -19.82 -6.26
C ILE A 158 33.90 -20.28 -7.00
N THR A 159 34.90 -19.40 -7.26
CA THR A 159 36.04 -19.63 -8.15
C THR A 159 36.80 -20.90 -7.81
N GLU A 160 37.00 -21.22 -6.52
CA GLU A 160 37.76 -22.41 -6.10
C GLU A 160 36.97 -23.70 -6.31
N LEU A 161 35.62 -23.69 -6.15
CA LEU A 161 34.77 -24.85 -6.30
C LEU A 161 34.30 -25.10 -7.73
N ALA A 162 34.31 -24.05 -8.56
CA ALA A 162 33.91 -24.13 -9.95
C ALA A 162 34.92 -24.90 -10.81
N VAL A 163 34.40 -25.74 -11.72
CA VAL A 163 35.21 -26.48 -12.69
C VAL A 163 34.99 -25.96 -14.12
N ASN A 164 35.90 -26.26 -15.04
CA ASN A 164 35.72 -25.96 -16.45
C ASN A 164 34.70 -26.91 -17.06
N GLY A 165 33.66 -26.42 -17.68
CA GLY A 165 32.55 -27.19 -18.22
C GLY A 165 31.31 -27.13 -17.31
N GLU A 166 30.61 -28.23 -17.16
CA GLU A 166 29.37 -28.32 -16.39
C GLU A 166 29.64 -28.25 -14.89
N ASN A 167 28.87 -27.44 -14.19
CA ASN A 167 28.83 -27.27 -12.74
C ASN A 167 27.40 -27.46 -12.25
N THR A 168 27.27 -27.88 -11.01
CA THR A 168 25.98 -28.01 -10.31
C THR A 168 25.91 -27.01 -9.16
N ILE A 169 24.79 -26.34 -9.07
CA ILE A 169 24.42 -25.52 -7.93
C ILE A 169 23.23 -26.18 -7.21
N ASP A 170 23.40 -26.43 -5.91
CA ASP A 170 22.37 -26.94 -5.01
C ASP A 170 22.11 -25.93 -3.91
N ILE A 171 20.84 -25.70 -3.60
CA ILE A 171 20.42 -24.74 -2.60
C ILE A 171 19.35 -25.36 -1.73
N LEU A 172 19.51 -25.33 -0.42
CA LEU A 172 18.46 -25.67 0.52
C LEU A 172 17.88 -24.38 1.09
N VAL A 173 16.67 -24.00 0.65
CA VAL A 173 15.92 -22.86 1.17
C VAL A 173 15.07 -23.30 2.35
N LEU A 174 15.11 -22.57 3.45
CA LEU A 174 14.36 -22.85 4.68
C LEU A 174 13.15 -21.91 4.80
N LYS A 175 12.00 -22.42 5.29
CA LYS A 175 10.83 -21.59 5.60
C LYS A 175 11.09 -20.69 6.81
N TRP A 176 11.72 -21.21 7.86
CA TRP A 176 11.96 -20.50 9.09
C TRP A 176 13.45 -20.44 9.46
N CYS A 177 13.88 -19.27 9.86
CA CYS A 177 15.20 -19.06 10.48
C CYS A 177 15.07 -18.00 11.59
N ILE A 178 16.15 -17.76 12.32
CA ILE A 178 16.11 -16.77 13.40
C ILE A 178 15.76 -15.35 12.89
N SER A 179 16.08 -15.04 11.63
CA SER A 179 15.73 -13.79 10.97
C SER A 179 14.21 -13.61 10.79
N THR A 180 13.42 -14.68 10.81
CA THR A 180 11.94 -14.59 10.71
C THR A 180 11.35 -13.80 11.90
N TYR A 181 12.03 -13.75 13.05
CA TYR A 181 11.64 -12.87 14.16
C TYR A 181 11.83 -11.37 13.88
N LEU A 182 12.61 -11.02 12.87
CA LEU A 182 12.88 -9.66 12.42
C LEU A 182 12.12 -9.27 11.15
N GLU A 183 11.38 -10.21 10.53
CA GLU A 183 10.72 -10.06 9.24
C GLU A 183 9.22 -10.39 9.37
N CYS A 184 8.53 -9.69 10.30
CA CYS A 184 7.10 -9.88 10.58
C CYS A 184 6.24 -8.78 9.92
N GLN A 185 6.53 -8.46 8.65
CA GLN A 185 5.81 -7.44 7.89
C GLN A 185 4.35 -7.84 7.63
N ASP A 186 3.47 -6.84 7.49
CA ASP A 186 2.09 -7.01 7.07
C ASP A 186 2.02 -7.39 5.59
N LYS A 187 2.14 -8.67 5.30
CA LYS A 187 2.09 -9.22 3.94
C LYS A 187 1.76 -10.71 3.96
N PHE A 188 1.39 -11.24 2.79
CA PHE A 188 1.38 -12.69 2.59
C PHE A 188 2.75 -13.31 2.88
N ARG A 189 2.77 -14.47 3.54
CA ARG A 189 3.98 -15.23 3.87
C ARG A 189 4.34 -16.13 2.71
N PHE A 190 5.42 -15.79 2.03
CA PHE A 190 5.97 -16.57 0.93
C PHE A 190 7.37 -17.05 1.25
N SER A 191 7.82 -18.07 0.51
CA SER A 191 9.18 -18.61 0.62
C SER A 191 9.68 -18.98 -0.76
N GLY A 192 11.00 -19.15 -0.90
CA GLY A 192 11.65 -19.58 -2.14
C GLY A 192 12.64 -18.57 -2.69
N ILE A 193 13.15 -18.86 -3.88
CA ILE A 193 14.04 -17.95 -4.62
C ILE A 193 13.16 -17.03 -5.45
N TYR A 194 12.76 -15.87 -4.90
CA TYR A 194 11.73 -15.02 -5.50
C TYR A 194 12.26 -13.82 -6.31
N ARG A 195 13.58 -13.56 -6.26
CA ARG A 195 14.28 -12.61 -7.15
C ARG A 195 15.35 -13.33 -7.98
N SER A 196 15.92 -12.63 -8.95
CA SER A 196 16.86 -13.21 -9.93
C SER A 196 18.11 -13.83 -9.31
N VAL A 197 18.57 -14.89 -9.96
CA VAL A 197 19.86 -15.54 -9.71
C VAL A 197 20.76 -15.38 -10.94
N TYR A 198 21.99 -14.94 -10.75
CA TYR A 198 22.92 -14.77 -11.84
C TYR A 198 24.37 -15.00 -11.41
N MET A 199 25.21 -15.26 -12.40
CA MET A 199 26.69 -15.33 -12.20
C MET A 199 27.37 -14.15 -12.86
N LEU A 200 28.34 -13.56 -12.14
CA LEU A 200 29.28 -12.56 -12.68
C LEU A 200 30.64 -13.21 -12.91
N THR A 201 31.20 -12.98 -14.11
CA THR A 201 32.58 -13.31 -14.44
C THR A 201 33.44 -12.04 -14.36
N ARG A 202 34.42 -12.01 -13.46
CA ARG A 202 35.22 -10.82 -13.15
C ARG A 202 36.72 -11.09 -13.37
N PRO A 203 37.53 -10.08 -13.74
CA PRO A 203 38.98 -10.19 -13.61
C PRO A 203 39.38 -10.52 -12.17
N GLU A 204 40.51 -11.18 -11.95
CA GLU A 204 41.03 -11.45 -10.59
C GLU A 204 41.19 -10.19 -9.76
N ASN A 205 41.69 -9.13 -10.38
CA ASN A 205 41.79 -7.81 -9.78
C ASN A 205 40.75 -6.90 -10.43
N HIS A 206 39.62 -6.71 -9.77
CA HIS A 206 38.48 -5.98 -10.28
C HIS A 206 37.99 -4.88 -9.33
N ILE A 207 37.04 -4.06 -9.77
CA ILE A 207 36.40 -3.06 -8.93
C ILE A 207 35.50 -3.78 -7.91
N THR A 208 35.84 -3.72 -6.62
CA THR A 208 35.07 -4.40 -5.57
C THR A 208 33.93 -3.55 -5.06
N ASP A 209 34.20 -2.28 -4.76
CA ASP A 209 33.19 -1.32 -4.30
C ASP A 209 33.66 0.13 -4.49
N TYR A 210 32.73 1.05 -4.40
CA TYR A 210 32.94 2.49 -4.47
C TYR A 210 31.77 3.26 -3.87
N LYS A 211 32.00 4.54 -3.50
CA LYS A 211 30.95 5.47 -3.09
C LYS A 211 30.96 6.74 -3.93
N ILE A 212 29.78 7.21 -4.30
CA ILE A 212 29.56 8.44 -5.06
C ILE A 212 28.85 9.46 -4.15
N GLU A 213 29.49 10.62 -3.96
CA GLU A 213 28.86 11.75 -3.28
C GLU A 213 28.79 12.93 -4.27
N THR A 214 27.64 13.62 -4.30
CA THR A 214 27.46 14.82 -5.12
C THR A 214 27.22 16.03 -4.24
N LYS A 215 27.78 17.18 -4.68
CA LYS A 215 27.58 18.50 -4.07
C LYS A 215 27.31 19.55 -5.14
N ILE A 216 26.69 20.64 -4.72
CA ILE A 216 26.41 21.82 -5.56
C ILE A 216 27.31 22.97 -5.08
N ASP A 217 28.08 23.55 -6.00
CA ASP A 217 28.92 24.74 -5.76
C ASP A 217 28.57 25.84 -6.79
N GLY A 218 27.65 26.71 -6.42
CA GLY A 218 27.00 27.63 -7.33
C GLY A 218 26.23 26.89 -8.42
N ASN A 219 26.64 27.06 -9.71
CA ASN A 219 26.08 26.31 -10.83
C ASN A 219 26.85 25.01 -11.12
N ASN A 220 27.94 24.73 -10.41
CA ASN A 220 28.80 23.59 -10.70
C ASN A 220 28.33 22.37 -9.88
N GLY A 221 28.37 21.21 -10.50
CA GLY A 221 28.24 19.91 -9.82
C GLY A 221 29.63 19.41 -9.43
N VAL A 222 29.82 19.06 -8.17
CA VAL A 222 31.02 18.41 -7.66
C VAL A 222 30.72 16.95 -7.40
N LEU A 223 31.29 16.05 -8.19
CA LEU A 223 31.32 14.62 -7.94
C LEU A 223 32.56 14.29 -7.10
N LYS A 224 32.35 13.71 -5.91
CA LYS A 224 33.41 13.05 -5.15
C LYS A 224 33.23 11.55 -5.29
N PHE A 225 34.24 10.91 -5.88
CA PHE A 225 34.31 9.45 -6.03
C PHE A 225 35.28 8.89 -5.02
N ILE A 226 34.84 7.93 -4.22
CA ILE A 226 35.64 7.22 -3.22
C ILE A 226 35.82 5.80 -3.75
N ASN A 227 37.07 5.48 -4.11
CA ASN A 227 37.47 4.16 -4.58
C ASN A 227 37.71 3.26 -3.36
N GLU A 228 36.83 2.30 -3.13
CA GLU A 228 36.94 1.29 -2.05
C GLU A 228 37.48 -0.04 -2.58
N SER A 229 38.18 -0.02 -3.72
CA SER A 229 38.70 -1.17 -4.41
C SER A 229 40.24 -1.25 -4.35
N PRO A 230 40.80 -2.47 -4.41
CA PRO A 230 42.27 -2.64 -4.40
C PRO A 230 42.93 -2.32 -5.75
N VAL A 231 42.18 -1.74 -6.70
CA VAL A 231 42.67 -1.39 -8.06
C VAL A 231 42.47 0.09 -8.35
N ASP A 232 43.34 0.64 -9.18
CA ASP A 232 43.13 1.99 -9.73
C ASP A 232 41.92 1.98 -10.68
N ILE A 233 41.04 2.99 -10.58
CA ILE A 233 39.83 3.12 -11.41
C ILE A 233 39.95 4.39 -12.25
N GLU A 234 39.77 4.24 -13.56
CA GLU A 234 39.63 5.37 -14.46
C GLU A 234 38.14 5.74 -14.53
N LEU A 235 37.82 7.01 -14.25
CA LEU A 235 36.49 7.59 -14.30
C LEU A 235 36.36 8.48 -15.53
N THR A 236 35.32 8.26 -16.33
CA THR A 236 34.97 9.18 -17.44
C THR A 236 33.57 9.73 -17.21
N LEU A 237 33.48 11.07 -17.09
CA LEU A 237 32.23 11.80 -16.89
C LEU A 237 32.18 13.01 -17.83
N GLU A 238 31.19 13.07 -18.74
CA GLU A 238 31.04 14.17 -19.72
C GLU A 238 32.35 14.51 -20.46
N GLY A 239 33.09 13.48 -20.89
CA GLY A 239 34.36 13.61 -21.62
C GLY A 239 35.56 13.99 -20.74
N LYS A 240 35.40 14.20 -19.45
CA LYS A 240 36.49 14.36 -18.50
C LYS A 240 36.93 13.02 -17.96
N THR A 241 38.21 12.70 -18.04
CA THR A 241 38.77 11.45 -17.53
C THR A 241 39.77 11.76 -16.40
N VAL A 242 39.60 11.05 -15.27
CA VAL A 242 40.48 11.10 -14.11
C VAL A 242 40.70 9.70 -13.55
N THR A 243 41.78 9.51 -12.80
CA THR A 243 42.09 8.22 -12.15
C THR A 243 41.99 8.34 -10.63
N ALA A 244 41.14 7.55 -10.01
CA ALA A 244 41.11 7.32 -8.58
C ALA A 244 42.08 6.18 -8.24
N LYS A 245 43.06 6.44 -7.40
CA LYS A 245 43.97 5.39 -6.92
C LYS A 245 43.25 4.38 -6.03
N ALA A 246 43.80 3.19 -5.93
CA ALA A 246 43.27 2.15 -5.04
C ALA A 246 43.14 2.66 -3.60
N ASN A 247 41.95 2.48 -3.02
CA ASN A 247 41.59 2.94 -1.65
C ASN A 247 41.79 4.44 -1.41
N ASP A 248 41.54 5.28 -2.42
CA ASP A 248 41.70 6.74 -2.36
C ASP A 248 40.47 7.43 -2.97
N ASN A 249 40.41 8.73 -2.99
CA ASN A 249 39.29 9.49 -3.56
C ASN A 249 39.76 10.53 -4.56
N VAL A 250 38.85 10.90 -5.46
CA VAL A 250 39.06 11.94 -6.45
C VAL A 250 37.78 12.77 -6.64
N SER A 251 37.92 14.04 -6.95
CA SER A 251 36.81 14.92 -7.26
C SER A 251 36.79 15.35 -8.72
N VAL A 252 35.61 15.38 -9.33
CA VAL A 252 35.39 15.90 -10.69
C VAL A 252 34.38 17.04 -10.60
N ILE A 253 34.74 18.19 -11.18
CA ILE A 253 33.83 19.35 -11.23
C ILE A 253 33.28 19.47 -12.65
N LEU A 254 31.94 19.51 -12.78
CA LEU A 254 31.23 19.81 -14.00
C LEU A 254 30.61 21.20 -13.90
N PRO A 255 30.86 22.12 -14.87
CA PRO A 255 30.20 23.41 -14.88
C PRO A 255 28.74 23.28 -15.33
N ASP A 256 27.92 24.21 -14.86
CA ASP A 256 26.52 24.41 -15.30
C ASP A 256 25.67 23.13 -15.35
N VAL A 257 25.70 22.32 -14.28
CA VAL A 257 24.96 21.08 -14.21
C VAL A 257 23.45 21.35 -14.06
N LYS A 258 22.64 20.47 -14.68
CA LYS A 258 21.20 20.36 -14.38
C LYS A 258 21.03 19.45 -13.18
N LEU A 259 20.33 19.96 -12.18
CA LEU A 259 20.10 19.22 -10.94
C LEU A 259 19.08 18.10 -11.13
N TRP A 260 19.23 17.07 -10.33
CA TRP A 260 18.27 15.96 -10.26
C TRP A 260 17.19 16.28 -9.21
N THR A 261 15.92 16.13 -9.60
CA THR A 261 14.75 16.12 -8.71
C THR A 261 13.75 15.07 -9.21
N ALA A 262 12.73 14.73 -8.41
CA ALA A 262 11.66 13.84 -8.87
C ALA A 262 10.87 14.44 -10.05
N GLU A 263 10.78 15.75 -10.16
CA GLU A 263 10.11 16.45 -11.25
C GLU A 263 10.98 16.59 -12.51
N THR A 264 12.31 16.72 -12.32
CA THR A 264 13.30 16.88 -13.40
C THR A 264 14.48 15.95 -13.15
N PRO A 265 14.38 14.66 -13.48
CA PRO A 265 15.38 13.64 -13.15
C PRO A 265 16.58 13.68 -14.12
N ASN A 266 17.37 14.76 -14.06
CA ASN A 266 18.54 14.92 -14.91
C ASN A 266 19.67 14.01 -14.44
N LEU A 267 20.10 13.08 -15.29
CA LEU A 267 21.15 12.11 -15.02
C LEU A 267 22.35 12.33 -15.94
N TYR A 268 23.54 12.02 -15.44
CA TYR A 268 24.82 12.05 -16.14
C TYR A 268 25.44 10.66 -16.12
N THR A 269 25.95 10.18 -17.24
CA THR A 269 26.56 8.86 -17.32
C THR A 269 28.01 8.91 -16.84
N LEU A 270 28.32 8.18 -15.78
CA LEU A 270 29.65 7.92 -15.27
C LEU A 270 30.12 6.53 -15.71
N THR A 271 31.23 6.45 -16.42
CA THR A 271 31.86 5.19 -16.78
C THR A 271 33.12 4.98 -15.90
N LEU A 272 33.16 3.82 -15.26
CA LEU A 272 34.28 3.33 -14.46
C LEU A 272 34.99 2.21 -15.21
N THR A 273 36.31 2.27 -15.35
CA THR A 273 37.09 1.23 -16.04
C THR A 273 38.28 0.79 -15.21
N ALA A 274 38.49 -0.51 -15.11
CA ALA A 274 39.68 -1.11 -14.50
C ALA A 274 39.90 -2.54 -15.02
N ASN A 275 41.17 -2.87 -15.34
CA ASN A 275 41.61 -4.24 -15.64
C ASN A 275 40.69 -5.02 -16.64
N GLY A 276 40.17 -4.34 -17.67
CA GLY A 276 39.33 -4.97 -18.69
C GLY A 276 37.88 -5.18 -18.27
N GLU A 277 37.41 -4.47 -17.24
CA GLU A 277 35.96 -4.35 -16.97
C GLU A 277 35.52 -2.88 -17.01
N LYS A 278 34.24 -2.67 -17.29
CA LYS A 278 33.57 -1.40 -17.37
C LYS A 278 32.28 -1.44 -16.56
N ILE A 279 32.06 -0.47 -15.68
CA ILE A 279 30.81 -0.25 -14.96
C ILE A 279 30.23 1.07 -15.43
N ILE A 280 28.93 1.12 -15.65
CA ILE A 280 28.21 2.31 -16.08
C ILE A 280 27.19 2.67 -15.01
N GLU A 281 27.35 3.89 -14.45
CA GLU A 281 26.44 4.46 -13.46
C GLU A 281 25.74 5.70 -14.01
N ASN A 282 24.50 5.89 -13.63
CA ASN A 282 23.79 7.13 -13.84
C ASN A 282 23.78 7.92 -12.53
N ILE A 283 24.37 9.10 -12.54
CA ILE A 283 24.47 9.96 -11.37
C ILE A 283 23.58 11.19 -11.51
N GLY A 284 22.94 11.60 -10.41
CA GLY A 284 22.18 12.84 -10.33
C GLY A 284 22.86 13.82 -9.38
N PHE A 285 23.13 15.06 -9.84
CA PHE A 285 23.61 16.10 -8.93
C PHE A 285 22.46 16.65 -8.12
N ARG A 286 22.47 16.36 -6.82
CA ARG A 286 21.49 16.84 -5.84
C ARG A 286 22.13 16.99 -4.48
N GLU A 287 21.50 17.81 -3.64
CA GLU A 287 21.87 18.01 -2.24
C GLU A 287 20.63 17.94 -1.37
N ILE A 288 20.72 17.25 -0.23
CA ILE A 288 19.61 17.10 0.73
C ILE A 288 20.04 17.78 2.02
N THR A 289 19.18 18.66 2.54
CA THR A 289 19.47 19.39 3.77
C THR A 289 18.20 19.51 4.63
N ILE A 290 18.41 19.65 5.92
CA ILE A 290 17.40 20.07 6.89
C ILE A 290 17.83 21.43 7.42
N ASP A 291 17.01 22.44 7.17
CA ASP A 291 17.25 23.81 7.61
C ASP A 291 16.22 24.17 8.71
N GLY A 292 16.66 24.07 9.97
CA GLY A 292 15.76 24.12 11.12
C GLY A 292 14.71 23.01 11.04
N LYS A 293 13.45 23.38 10.86
CA LYS A 293 12.32 22.45 10.77
C LYS A 293 11.96 22.04 9.31
N VAL A 294 12.70 22.50 8.31
CA VAL A 294 12.33 22.39 6.90
C VAL A 294 13.24 21.40 6.17
N PHE A 295 12.65 20.39 5.57
CA PHE A 295 13.34 19.46 4.68
C PHE A 295 13.48 20.06 3.28
N LYS A 296 14.67 20.03 2.72
CA LYS A 296 15.01 20.66 1.44
C LYS A 296 15.75 19.70 0.50
N VAL A 297 15.45 19.79 -0.78
CA VAL A 297 16.23 19.19 -1.87
C VAL A 297 16.73 20.32 -2.76
N ASN A 298 18.04 20.40 -3.00
CA ASN A 298 18.67 21.45 -3.79
C ASN A 298 18.39 22.88 -3.26
N GLY A 299 18.26 23.02 -1.94
CA GLY A 299 17.95 24.29 -1.28
C GLY A 299 16.48 24.70 -1.26
N GLU A 300 15.60 23.99 -1.98
CA GLU A 300 14.16 24.25 -2.04
C GLU A 300 13.37 23.31 -1.10
N ALA A 301 12.38 23.85 -0.39
CA ALA A 301 11.48 23.05 0.43
C ALA A 301 10.64 22.11 -0.43
N VAL A 302 10.59 20.84 -0.09
CA VAL A 302 9.88 19.81 -0.85
C VAL A 302 8.76 19.21 -0.01
N LYS A 303 7.60 18.96 -0.65
CA LYS A 303 6.51 18.16 -0.09
C LYS A 303 6.52 16.77 -0.72
N LEU A 304 6.71 15.75 0.12
CA LEU A 304 6.73 14.35 -0.30
C LEU A 304 5.27 13.86 -0.44
N LYS A 305 4.80 13.76 -1.68
CA LYS A 305 3.51 13.19 -2.10
C LYS A 305 3.70 11.70 -2.26
N GLY A 306 3.67 11.00 -1.13
CA GLY A 306 4.19 9.65 -1.01
C GLY A 306 3.14 8.55 -1.05
N VAL A 307 3.60 7.33 -1.32
CA VAL A 307 2.87 6.08 -1.18
C VAL A 307 3.81 5.01 -0.63
N ASN A 308 3.27 4.13 0.22
CA ASN A 308 3.94 2.91 0.65
C ASN A 308 3.79 1.83 -0.42
N ARG A 309 4.81 1.02 -0.65
CA ARG A 309 4.79 0.00 -1.70
C ARG A 309 5.47 -1.29 -1.27
N HIS A 310 4.70 -2.38 -1.32
CA HIS A 310 5.22 -3.75 -1.28
C HIS A 310 5.60 -4.26 -2.68
N ASP A 311 6.62 -5.13 -2.77
CA ASP A 311 6.86 -5.95 -3.96
C ASP A 311 5.80 -7.07 -4.01
N PHE A 312 4.72 -6.84 -4.77
CA PHE A 312 3.62 -7.79 -4.91
C PHE A 312 2.99 -7.74 -6.31
N HIS A 313 2.71 -8.93 -6.87
CA HIS A 313 1.96 -9.12 -8.11
C HIS A 313 0.90 -10.21 -7.91
N CYS A 314 -0.31 -10.00 -8.40
CA CYS A 314 -1.45 -10.88 -8.13
C CYS A 314 -1.33 -12.31 -8.68
N GLU A 315 -0.46 -12.58 -9.65
CA GLU A 315 -0.26 -13.90 -10.25
C GLU A 315 1.05 -14.55 -9.80
N THR A 316 2.05 -13.76 -9.39
CA THR A 316 3.40 -14.25 -9.06
C THR A 316 3.85 -13.92 -7.64
N ALA A 317 2.94 -13.36 -6.84
CA ALA A 317 3.17 -12.99 -5.43
C ALA A 317 4.36 -12.03 -5.25
N ALA A 318 5.34 -12.35 -4.40
CA ALA A 318 6.51 -11.51 -4.16
C ALA A 318 7.49 -11.43 -5.36
N THR A 319 7.30 -12.26 -6.38
CA THR A 319 8.10 -12.22 -7.61
C THR A 319 7.57 -11.17 -8.55
N VAL A 320 8.26 -10.02 -8.67
CA VAL A 320 7.88 -8.92 -9.57
C VAL A 320 8.86 -8.80 -10.73
N SER A 321 8.33 -8.57 -11.92
CA SER A 321 9.14 -8.41 -13.12
C SER A 321 9.62 -6.97 -13.31
N LEU A 322 10.63 -6.76 -14.14
CA LEU A 322 11.08 -5.42 -14.54
C LEU A 322 9.94 -4.60 -15.17
N GLU A 323 9.06 -5.25 -15.92
CA GLU A 323 7.86 -4.66 -16.52
C GLU A 323 6.89 -4.14 -15.45
N ASP A 324 6.67 -4.93 -14.39
CA ASP A 324 5.79 -4.53 -13.27
C ASP A 324 6.37 -3.36 -12.49
N LEU A 325 7.67 -3.37 -12.20
CA LEU A 325 8.36 -2.26 -11.55
C LEU A 325 8.24 -0.97 -12.36
N ALA A 326 8.48 -1.05 -13.68
CA ALA A 326 8.36 0.11 -14.56
C ALA A 326 6.90 0.61 -14.66
N ARG A 327 5.93 -0.30 -14.72
CA ARG A 327 4.50 0.02 -14.72
C ARG A 327 4.10 0.75 -13.45
N ASP A 328 4.50 0.27 -12.28
CA ASP A 328 4.19 0.90 -11.00
C ASP A 328 4.74 2.35 -10.94
N VAL A 329 6.00 2.56 -11.32
CA VAL A 329 6.61 3.89 -11.32
C VAL A 329 5.90 4.85 -12.31
N HIS A 330 5.55 4.38 -13.52
CA HIS A 330 4.81 5.20 -14.48
C HIS A 330 3.42 5.60 -13.94
N LEU A 331 2.67 4.64 -13.35
CA LEU A 331 1.37 4.92 -12.74
C LEU A 331 1.50 5.90 -11.56
N MET A 332 2.54 5.78 -10.73
CA MET A 332 2.80 6.73 -9.63
C MET A 332 2.97 8.14 -10.20
N LYS A 333 3.75 8.32 -11.26
CA LYS A 333 3.91 9.64 -11.91
C LYS A 333 2.60 10.17 -12.49
N GLU A 334 1.78 9.33 -13.13
CA GLU A 334 0.45 9.70 -13.64
C GLU A 334 -0.52 10.12 -12.53
N LEU A 335 -0.33 9.61 -11.31
CA LEU A 335 -1.13 9.91 -10.14
C LEU A 335 -0.59 11.08 -9.29
N ASN A 336 0.37 11.86 -9.79
CA ASN A 336 1.01 12.99 -9.11
C ASN A 336 1.83 12.60 -7.87
N ILE A 337 2.18 11.33 -7.72
CA ILE A 337 3.09 10.84 -6.68
C ILE A 337 4.51 11.24 -7.06
N ASN A 338 5.28 11.79 -6.11
CA ASN A 338 6.69 12.11 -6.28
C ASN A 338 7.61 11.37 -5.33
N ALA A 339 7.05 10.60 -4.39
CA ALA A 339 7.82 9.85 -3.40
C ALA A 339 7.25 8.45 -3.17
N VAL A 340 8.13 7.50 -2.82
CA VAL A 340 7.76 6.14 -2.43
C VAL A 340 8.56 5.71 -1.20
N ARG A 341 7.90 5.06 -0.23
CA ARG A 341 8.57 4.33 0.85
C ARG A 341 8.57 2.85 0.48
N THR A 342 9.75 2.23 0.51
CA THR A 342 9.91 0.80 0.24
C THR A 342 9.52 0.00 1.48
N SER A 343 8.24 -0.07 1.74
CA SER A 343 7.67 -0.73 2.93
C SER A 343 7.67 -2.26 2.77
N HIS A 344 8.25 -3.08 3.68
CA HIS A 344 9.11 -2.64 4.78
C HIS A 344 10.44 -3.37 4.61
N TYR A 345 11.04 -3.19 3.45
CA TYR A 345 12.29 -3.84 3.02
C TYR A 345 12.86 -3.23 1.73
N PRO A 346 14.14 -3.37 1.45
CA PRO A 346 14.72 -2.93 0.19
C PRO A 346 14.09 -3.67 -1.01
N ASN A 347 13.54 -2.92 -1.97
CA ASN A 347 12.97 -3.49 -3.20
C ASN A 347 14.05 -4.08 -4.12
N ALA A 348 13.64 -4.69 -5.26
CA ALA A 348 14.59 -5.17 -6.26
C ALA A 348 15.55 -4.05 -6.73
N PRO A 349 16.83 -4.32 -6.98
CA PRO A 349 17.81 -3.26 -7.32
C PRO A 349 17.41 -2.40 -8.53
N GLU A 350 16.76 -2.99 -9.53
CA GLU A 350 16.29 -2.27 -10.71
C GLU A 350 15.22 -1.23 -10.40
N PHE A 351 14.45 -1.40 -9.32
CA PHE A 351 13.43 -0.42 -8.89
C PHE A 351 14.04 0.97 -8.67
N TYR A 352 15.17 1.02 -7.97
CA TYR A 352 15.85 2.28 -7.68
C TYR A 352 16.42 2.94 -8.95
N ILE A 353 16.94 2.14 -9.89
CA ILE A 353 17.43 2.65 -11.18
C ILE A 353 16.27 3.22 -12.01
N ILE A 354 15.08 2.61 -11.92
CA ILE A 354 13.86 3.14 -12.54
C ILE A 354 13.44 4.44 -11.86
N CYS A 355 13.46 4.49 -10.51
CA CYS A 355 13.20 5.72 -9.75
C CYS A 355 14.20 6.84 -10.06
N ASP A 356 15.50 6.53 -10.21
CA ASP A 356 16.52 7.47 -10.68
C ASP A 356 16.16 8.06 -12.05
N THR A 357 15.68 7.20 -12.97
CA THR A 357 15.44 7.53 -14.38
C THR A 357 14.15 8.32 -14.59
N TYR A 358 13.06 7.92 -13.92
CA TYR A 358 11.75 8.54 -14.12
C TYR A 358 11.40 9.59 -13.06
N GLY A 359 12.20 9.71 -12.02
CA GLY A 359 12.09 10.74 -10.99
C GLY A 359 11.05 10.39 -9.91
N LEU A 360 11.45 9.57 -8.93
CA LEU A 360 10.77 9.43 -7.67
C LEU A 360 11.77 9.59 -6.52
N TYR A 361 11.40 10.32 -5.49
CA TYR A 361 12.12 10.31 -4.22
C TYR A 361 11.86 8.98 -3.51
N VAL A 362 12.89 8.37 -2.95
CA VAL A 362 12.79 7.10 -2.25
C VAL A 362 13.17 7.29 -0.78
N MET A 363 12.27 6.89 0.11
CA MET A 363 12.57 6.55 1.49
C MET A 363 12.87 5.05 1.51
N ASP A 364 14.16 4.70 1.54
CA ASP A 364 14.63 3.31 1.46
C ASP A 364 14.70 2.69 2.85
N GLU A 365 13.99 1.56 3.04
CA GLU A 365 13.76 1.00 4.36
C GLU A 365 14.46 -0.34 4.56
N ALA A 366 15.05 -0.52 5.73
CA ALA A 366 15.68 -1.76 6.14
C ALA A 366 14.66 -2.89 6.32
N ASP A 367 15.06 -4.12 6.06
CA ASP A 367 14.24 -5.34 6.17
C ASP A 367 14.00 -5.71 7.65
N LEU A 368 13.23 -4.87 8.36
CA LEU A 368 13.01 -4.98 9.80
C LEU A 368 11.58 -4.65 10.17
N GLU A 369 10.89 -5.67 10.74
CA GLU A 369 9.64 -5.49 11.45
C GLU A 369 9.48 -6.59 12.51
N MET A 370 9.15 -6.19 13.74
CA MET A 370 8.96 -7.13 14.87
C MET A 370 7.54 -7.01 15.46
N HIS A 371 6.53 -6.66 14.63
CA HIS A 371 5.16 -6.43 15.09
C HIS A 371 4.58 -7.62 15.89
N GLY A 372 4.86 -8.85 15.45
CA GLY A 372 4.44 -10.06 16.13
C GLY A 372 4.91 -10.19 17.60
N ALA A 373 5.92 -9.43 18.03
CA ALA A 373 6.33 -9.39 19.43
C ALA A 373 5.23 -8.84 20.35
N CYS A 374 4.40 -7.90 19.87
CA CYS A 374 3.31 -7.30 20.63
C CYS A 374 2.15 -8.24 20.92
N THR A 375 1.98 -9.30 20.13
CA THR A 375 0.79 -10.18 20.19
C THR A 375 1.09 -11.60 20.69
N ARG A 376 2.28 -11.85 21.19
CA ARG A 376 2.75 -13.19 21.57
C ARG A 376 2.03 -13.83 22.77
N ASP A 377 1.38 -13.04 23.62
CA ASP A 377 0.63 -13.54 24.81
C ASP A 377 -0.91 -13.49 24.62
N GLY A 378 -1.36 -13.26 23.38
CA GLY A 378 -2.79 -13.16 23.05
C GLY A 378 -3.41 -11.79 23.32
N ARG A 379 -2.59 -10.80 23.74
CA ARG A 379 -2.96 -9.40 23.89
C ARG A 379 -2.06 -8.55 23.02
N TYR A 380 -2.53 -7.36 22.66
CA TYR A 380 -1.70 -6.35 21.99
C TYR A 380 -1.05 -5.48 23.08
N ASP A 381 0.27 -5.61 23.24
CA ASP A 381 1.05 -4.93 24.25
C ASP A 381 2.35 -4.35 23.66
N MET A 382 2.38 -3.05 23.47
CA MET A 382 3.52 -2.34 22.85
C MET A 382 4.80 -2.38 23.72
N GLU A 383 4.72 -2.60 25.03
CA GLU A 383 5.92 -2.73 25.88
C GLU A 383 6.75 -3.97 25.50
N LEU A 384 6.11 -4.99 24.92
CA LEU A 384 6.78 -6.20 24.45
C LEU A 384 7.73 -5.95 23.26
N TRP A 385 7.52 -4.91 22.45
CA TRP A 385 8.46 -4.53 21.39
C TRP A 385 9.84 -4.20 21.93
N SER A 386 9.91 -3.47 23.05
CA SER A 386 11.16 -3.03 23.64
C SER A 386 12.05 -4.20 24.06
N GLU A 387 11.47 -5.32 24.45
CA GLU A 387 12.25 -6.51 24.84
C GLU A 387 13.16 -7.01 23.72
N TYR A 388 12.67 -7.00 22.46
CA TYR A 388 13.46 -7.47 21.31
C TYR A 388 14.44 -6.40 20.85
N ALA A 389 14.04 -5.14 20.78
CA ALA A 389 14.90 -4.02 20.37
C ALA A 389 16.09 -3.81 21.31
N GLU A 390 15.92 -4.07 22.61
CA GLU A 390 16.98 -3.97 23.64
C GLU A 390 17.79 -5.26 23.83
N ASN A 391 17.32 -6.39 23.29
CA ASN A 391 17.97 -7.67 23.48
C ASN A 391 19.24 -7.80 22.63
N GLU A 392 20.39 -7.92 23.28
CA GLU A 392 21.70 -8.03 22.61
C GLU A 392 21.81 -9.20 21.59
N PHE A 393 20.98 -10.22 21.73
CA PHE A 393 20.95 -11.33 20.79
C PHE A 393 20.54 -10.88 19.37
N PHE A 394 19.62 -9.91 19.25
CA PHE A 394 19.16 -9.40 17.96
C PHE A 394 20.09 -8.35 17.32
N THR A 395 21.00 -7.77 18.10
CA THR A 395 21.89 -6.68 17.62
C THR A 395 22.63 -7.03 16.34
N PRO A 396 23.25 -8.22 16.16
CA PRO A 396 23.93 -8.56 14.91
C PRO A 396 22.97 -8.59 13.71
N GLY A 397 21.77 -9.18 13.89
CA GLY A 397 20.77 -9.29 12.82
C GLY A 397 20.20 -7.94 12.40
N ILE A 398 19.87 -7.07 13.36
CA ILE A 398 19.36 -5.71 13.11
C ILE A 398 20.44 -4.85 12.42
N THR A 399 21.67 -4.87 12.95
CA THR A 399 22.78 -4.06 12.41
C THR A 399 23.17 -4.49 10.99
N ASP A 400 23.19 -5.82 10.71
CA ASP A 400 23.53 -6.32 9.36
C ASP A 400 22.51 -5.85 8.30
N ARG A 401 21.23 -5.71 8.65
CA ARG A 401 20.19 -5.17 7.76
C ARG A 401 20.41 -3.68 7.44
N HIS A 402 20.78 -2.89 8.42
CA HIS A 402 21.14 -1.49 8.21
C HIS A 402 22.39 -1.34 7.33
N ILE A 403 23.38 -2.22 7.51
CA ILE A 403 24.58 -2.28 6.66
C ILE A 403 24.18 -2.65 5.23
N ALA A 404 23.40 -3.71 5.06
CA ALA A 404 22.96 -4.20 3.75
C ALA A 404 22.21 -3.12 2.96
N LEU A 405 21.29 -2.41 3.61
CA LEU A 405 20.55 -1.29 3.04
C LEU A 405 21.48 -0.24 2.43
N VAL A 406 22.30 0.37 3.27
CA VAL A 406 23.15 1.50 2.87
C VAL A 406 24.22 1.08 1.88
N GLU A 407 24.89 -0.05 2.09
CA GLU A 407 25.97 -0.48 1.20
C GLU A 407 25.46 -0.79 -0.21
N ARG A 408 24.25 -1.35 -0.37
CA ARG A 408 23.68 -1.65 -1.68
C ARG A 408 23.27 -0.38 -2.45
N ASP A 409 22.60 0.56 -1.78
CA ASP A 409 21.90 1.65 -2.46
C ASP A 409 22.52 3.04 -2.26
N LYS A 410 23.70 3.14 -1.61
CA LYS A 410 24.42 4.39 -1.31
C LYS A 410 24.71 5.29 -2.53
N ASN A 411 24.72 4.73 -3.74
CA ASN A 411 25.00 5.45 -4.98
C ASN A 411 23.74 5.89 -5.75
N ARG A 412 22.53 5.60 -5.24
CA ARG A 412 21.27 5.94 -5.94
C ARG A 412 20.85 7.39 -5.68
N PRO A 413 20.71 8.24 -6.72
CA PRO A 413 20.26 9.63 -6.53
C PRO A 413 18.81 9.73 -6.04
N SER A 414 17.93 8.78 -6.39
CA SER A 414 16.53 8.74 -5.94
C SER A 414 16.39 8.52 -4.43
N VAL A 415 17.29 7.77 -3.80
CA VAL A 415 17.28 7.56 -2.35
C VAL A 415 17.64 8.86 -1.64
N ILE A 416 16.70 9.43 -0.90
CA ILE A 416 16.84 10.72 -0.21
C ILE A 416 16.76 10.61 1.31
N ILE A 417 16.25 9.48 1.83
CA ILE A 417 16.08 9.20 3.25
C ILE A 417 16.40 7.72 3.49
N TRP A 418 17.17 7.44 4.54
CA TRP A 418 17.39 6.09 5.07
C TRP A 418 16.41 5.83 6.19
N SER A 419 15.62 4.74 6.10
CA SER A 419 14.68 4.32 7.15
C SER A 419 15.18 3.06 7.85
N LEU A 420 15.15 3.07 9.19
CA LEU A 420 15.69 2.00 10.02
C LEU A 420 14.82 0.75 10.06
N GLY A 421 13.59 0.80 9.58
CA GLY A 421 12.63 -0.29 9.60
C GLY A 421 11.24 0.17 10.00
N ASN A 422 10.37 -0.79 10.33
CA ASN A 422 8.99 -0.60 10.69
C ASN A 422 8.69 -1.22 12.05
N GLU A 423 7.68 -0.74 12.76
CA GLU A 423 6.96 -1.30 13.93
C GLU A 423 7.76 -2.27 14.80
N SER A 424 8.86 -1.80 15.37
CA SER A 424 9.82 -2.61 16.13
C SER A 424 10.33 -1.97 17.42
N SER A 425 9.71 -0.85 17.88
CA SER A 425 10.23 0.00 18.93
C SER A 425 11.65 0.51 18.62
N PHE A 426 12.35 1.10 19.57
CA PHE A 426 13.71 1.58 19.42
C PHE A 426 14.54 1.20 20.63
N GLY A 427 15.69 0.59 20.40
CA GLY A 427 16.59 0.18 21.46
C GLY A 427 18.04 0.25 21.01
N LYS A 428 18.93 -0.36 21.81
CA LYS A 428 20.38 -0.33 21.60
C LYS A 428 20.79 -0.77 20.18
N ALA A 429 20.14 -1.79 19.62
CA ALA A 429 20.48 -2.30 18.29
C ALA A 429 20.16 -1.28 17.18
N PHE A 430 19.01 -0.61 17.24
CA PHE A 430 18.64 0.47 16.31
C PHE A 430 19.56 1.68 16.46
N PHE A 431 19.93 2.02 17.69
CA PHE A 431 20.90 3.10 17.97
C PHE A 431 22.25 2.83 17.29
N GLU A 432 22.82 1.61 17.42
CA GLU A 432 24.07 1.25 16.76
C GLU A 432 23.93 1.23 15.22
N GLY A 433 22.78 0.76 14.69
CA GLY A 433 22.48 0.82 13.27
C GLY A 433 22.40 2.24 12.71
N ALA A 434 21.67 3.13 13.39
CA ALA A 434 21.56 4.55 12.99
C ALA A 434 22.94 5.22 13.01
N LYS A 435 23.76 4.93 14.02
CA LYS A 435 25.14 5.42 14.12
C LYS A 435 26.01 4.91 12.97
N TYR A 436 25.87 3.65 12.58
CA TYR A 436 26.57 3.13 11.41
C TYR A 436 26.18 3.92 10.14
N ILE A 437 24.87 4.09 9.88
CA ILE A 437 24.37 4.84 8.72
C ILE A 437 24.93 6.25 8.69
N LYS A 438 24.83 7.02 9.78
CA LYS A 438 25.36 8.38 9.89
C LYS A 438 26.85 8.48 9.62
N ASN A 439 27.62 7.51 10.07
CA ASN A 439 29.07 7.47 9.82
C ASN A 439 29.38 7.06 8.39
N ARG A 440 28.59 6.20 7.79
CA ARG A 440 28.78 5.70 6.43
C ARG A 440 28.31 6.68 5.37
N ASP A 441 27.13 7.28 5.59
CA ASP A 441 26.53 8.25 4.68
C ASP A 441 25.85 9.40 5.43
N ASN A 442 26.55 10.52 5.51
CA ASN A 442 26.04 11.76 6.10
C ASN A 442 25.39 12.70 5.07
N THR A 443 25.15 12.23 3.85
CA THR A 443 24.52 13.03 2.77
C THR A 443 23.00 12.89 2.74
N ARG A 444 22.44 11.96 3.52
CA ARG A 444 21.01 11.68 3.63
C ARG A 444 20.60 11.61 5.10
N PRO A 445 19.41 12.14 5.43
CA PRO A 445 18.86 12.02 6.78
C PRO A 445 18.37 10.58 7.07
N VAL A 446 18.29 10.29 8.36
CA VAL A 446 17.79 9.03 8.91
C VAL A 446 16.39 9.21 9.46
N HIS A 447 15.49 8.32 9.10
CA HIS A 447 14.10 8.22 9.51
C HIS A 447 13.88 6.98 10.37
N TYR A 448 13.01 7.07 11.35
CA TYR A 448 12.38 5.94 12.02
C TYR A 448 11.16 6.36 12.85
N GLU A 449 10.00 5.71 12.63
CA GLU A 449 8.77 6.03 13.37
C GLU A 449 8.78 5.48 14.81
N GLY A 450 9.36 4.29 15.04
CA GLY A 450 9.42 3.64 16.35
C GLY A 450 10.19 4.42 17.42
N LEU A 451 10.87 5.51 17.03
CA LEU A 451 11.52 6.43 17.97
C LEU A 451 10.53 7.06 18.95
N GLN A 452 9.25 7.20 18.60
CA GLN A 452 8.23 7.76 19.49
C GLN A 452 8.00 6.92 20.76
N ASN A 453 8.25 5.62 20.67
CA ASN A 453 8.10 4.66 21.76
C ASN A 453 9.42 4.41 22.50
N ALA A 454 10.48 5.14 22.15
CA ALA A 454 11.81 4.96 22.72
C ALA A 454 11.97 5.64 24.09
N ASP A 455 12.93 5.13 24.87
CA ASP A 455 13.42 5.85 26.05
C ASP A 455 13.85 7.29 25.66
N PRO A 456 13.56 8.32 26.48
CA PRO A 456 13.92 9.71 26.20
C PRO A 456 15.40 9.94 25.82
N GLN A 457 16.31 9.09 26.32
CA GLN A 457 17.74 9.17 25.95
C GLN A 457 17.99 8.96 24.46
N TYR A 458 17.15 8.13 23.80
CA TYR A 458 17.24 7.89 22.35
C TYR A 458 16.42 8.93 21.55
N TYR A 459 15.26 9.34 22.05
CA TYR A 459 14.36 10.26 21.37
C TYR A 459 15.04 11.60 21.03
N TYR A 460 15.83 12.12 21.96
CA TYR A 460 16.58 13.39 21.80
C TYR A 460 18.00 13.20 21.23
N SER A 461 18.32 12.02 20.71
CA SER A 461 19.62 11.78 20.05
C SER A 461 19.65 12.41 18.65
N ASP A 462 20.85 12.83 18.19
CA ASP A 462 21.06 13.38 16.83
C ASP A 462 21.09 12.29 15.73
N LEU A 463 20.66 11.07 16.03
CA LEU A 463 20.76 9.94 15.10
C LEU A 463 19.55 9.81 14.17
N VAL A 464 18.38 10.31 14.57
CA VAL A 464 17.16 10.34 13.73
C VAL A 464 16.79 11.80 13.49
N ASP A 465 16.69 12.18 12.21
CA ASP A 465 16.66 13.58 11.79
C ASP A 465 15.28 14.18 11.66
N MET A 466 14.22 13.36 11.79
CA MET A 466 12.83 13.79 11.64
C MET A 466 11.92 13.12 12.65
N VAL A 467 10.79 13.77 12.94
CA VAL A 467 9.69 13.13 13.65
C VAL A 467 8.81 12.42 12.65
N SER A 468 8.42 11.20 12.95
CA SER A 468 7.52 10.40 12.12
C SER A 468 6.39 9.81 12.96
N MET A 469 5.19 9.74 12.37
CA MET A 469 4.03 9.11 12.98
C MET A 469 3.27 8.30 11.95
N MET A 470 2.56 7.28 12.43
CA MET A 470 1.55 6.54 11.68
C MET A 470 0.17 7.00 12.11
N TYR A 471 -0.68 7.33 11.17
CA TYR A 471 -2.11 7.63 11.35
C TYR A 471 -2.44 8.62 12.49
N PRO A 472 -1.66 9.71 12.69
CA PRO A 472 -1.95 10.64 13.77
C PRO A 472 -3.22 11.44 13.48
N SER A 473 -4.04 11.71 14.50
CA SER A 473 -5.14 12.65 14.38
C SER A 473 -4.64 14.08 14.14
N PHE A 474 -5.49 14.95 13.60
CA PHE A 474 -5.14 16.36 13.38
C PHE A 474 -4.74 17.06 14.70
N ASP A 475 -5.40 16.73 15.82
CA ASP A 475 -5.08 17.29 17.13
C ASP A 475 -3.72 16.76 17.62
N THR A 476 -3.43 15.48 17.44
CA THR A 476 -2.12 14.91 17.77
C THR A 476 -0.98 15.63 17.01
N ILE A 477 -1.16 15.92 15.71
CA ILE A 477 -0.17 16.68 14.94
C ILE A 477 0.01 18.07 15.49
N ARG A 478 -1.10 18.78 15.78
CA ARG A 478 -1.02 20.14 16.35
C ARG A 478 -0.29 20.14 17.68
N GLU A 479 -0.74 19.32 18.64
CA GLU A 479 -0.23 19.31 20.01
C GLU A 479 1.22 18.82 20.12
N LYS A 480 1.54 17.71 19.45
CA LYS A 480 2.85 17.06 19.61
C LYS A 480 3.94 17.64 18.70
N VAL A 481 3.58 18.23 17.56
CA VAL A 481 4.52 18.69 16.55
C VAL A 481 4.47 20.19 16.32
N LEU A 482 3.35 20.71 15.82
CA LEU A 482 3.28 22.10 15.32
C LEU A 482 3.34 23.14 16.45
N GLU A 483 2.67 22.87 17.57
CA GLU A 483 2.58 23.73 18.74
C GLU A 483 3.62 23.37 19.83
N ASN A 484 4.37 22.29 19.65
CA ASN A 484 5.41 21.86 20.58
C ASN A 484 6.71 22.66 20.35
N PRO A 485 7.11 23.56 21.27
CA PRO A 485 8.32 24.35 21.10
C PRO A 485 9.62 23.55 21.23
N GLU A 486 9.59 22.38 21.83
CA GLU A 486 10.73 21.49 21.98
C GLU A 486 11.00 20.67 20.73
N GLU A 487 9.99 20.48 19.85
CA GLU A 487 10.19 19.74 18.61
C GLU A 487 10.71 20.66 17.51
N THR A 488 11.96 20.44 17.14
CA THR A 488 12.70 21.26 16.17
C THR A 488 12.99 20.56 14.85
N ARG A 489 12.59 19.29 14.70
CA ARG A 489 12.82 18.49 13.50
C ARG A 489 11.66 18.64 12.49
N PRO A 490 11.88 18.38 11.20
CA PRO A 490 10.79 18.22 10.24
C PRO A 490 9.90 17.01 10.61
N PHE A 491 8.63 17.06 10.17
CA PHE A 491 7.63 16.03 10.46
C PHE A 491 7.15 15.35 9.17
N VAL A 492 7.05 14.02 9.21
CA VAL A 492 6.48 13.18 8.16
C VAL A 492 5.48 12.19 8.74
N MET A 493 4.42 11.90 8.00
CA MET A 493 3.58 10.72 8.25
C MET A 493 4.09 9.60 7.34
N CYS A 494 4.81 8.63 7.90
CA CYS A 494 5.30 7.49 7.11
C CYS A 494 4.16 6.58 6.66
N GLU A 495 3.02 6.61 7.39
CA GLU A 495 1.75 6.02 7.00
C GLU A 495 0.61 6.94 7.40
N TYR A 496 -0.34 7.12 6.48
CA TYR A 496 -1.57 7.87 6.74
C TYR A 496 -2.65 7.45 5.73
N THR A 497 -3.90 7.80 6.01
CA THR A 497 -5.03 7.61 5.09
C THR A 497 -5.06 6.17 4.56
N HIS A 498 -5.38 5.22 5.49
CA HIS A 498 -5.44 3.79 5.18
C HIS A 498 -6.47 3.51 4.07
N ALA A 499 -5.99 3.04 2.89
CA ALA A 499 -6.79 2.99 1.66
C ALA A 499 -7.65 1.71 1.53
N MET A 500 -8.01 1.09 2.65
CA MET A 500 -8.79 -0.15 2.69
C MET A 500 -10.23 0.06 2.19
N GLY A 501 -10.61 -0.65 1.14
CA GLY A 501 -11.96 -0.59 0.56
C GLY A 501 -12.37 0.82 0.17
N ASN A 502 -13.60 1.24 0.51
CA ASN A 502 -14.08 2.60 0.31
C ASN A 502 -13.62 3.50 1.47
N SER A 503 -12.59 4.29 1.25
CA SER A 503 -11.87 5.09 2.25
C SER A 503 -11.24 6.35 1.64
N CYS A 504 -10.21 6.92 2.27
CA CYS A 504 -9.47 8.13 1.86
C CYS A 504 -10.32 9.41 1.87
N GLY A 505 -11.29 9.49 2.78
CA GLY A 505 -12.15 10.67 2.92
C GLY A 505 -11.45 11.87 3.56
N ASP A 506 -10.40 11.66 4.35
CA ASP A 506 -9.68 12.65 5.12
C ASP A 506 -8.40 13.20 4.45
N ILE A 507 -8.06 12.70 3.28
CA ILE A 507 -6.80 13.03 2.60
C ILE A 507 -6.67 14.52 2.28
N ALA A 508 -7.77 15.20 1.95
CA ALA A 508 -7.75 16.61 1.61
C ALA A 508 -7.40 17.50 2.81
N GLU A 509 -7.90 17.18 4.02
CA GLU A 509 -7.64 17.89 5.26
C GLU A 509 -6.17 17.76 5.69
N TYR A 510 -5.60 16.56 5.58
CA TYR A 510 -4.16 16.35 5.83
C TYR A 510 -3.32 17.21 4.88
N TRP A 511 -3.67 17.27 3.59
CA TRP A 511 -2.88 18.03 2.63
C TRP A 511 -3.09 19.54 2.76
N ASP A 512 -4.25 20.00 3.20
CA ASP A 512 -4.41 21.40 3.60
C ASP A 512 -3.46 21.77 4.76
N MET A 513 -3.37 20.91 5.78
CA MET A 513 -2.43 21.10 6.87
C MET A 513 -0.96 21.05 6.40
N ILE A 514 -0.58 20.09 5.52
CA ILE A 514 0.78 19.94 5.00
C ILE A 514 1.21 21.16 4.17
N TYR A 515 0.33 21.67 3.29
CA TYR A 515 0.67 22.83 2.46
C TYR A 515 0.81 24.13 3.26
N ASN A 516 0.08 24.25 4.36
CA ASN A 516 0.10 25.45 5.22
C ASN A 516 1.20 25.43 6.29
N ASN A 517 1.96 24.35 6.44
CA ASN A 517 3.00 24.23 7.47
C ASN A 517 4.33 23.75 6.88
N GLU A 518 5.36 24.57 6.95
CA GLU A 518 6.70 24.24 6.40
C GLU A 518 7.35 23.03 7.10
N GLN A 519 7.08 22.85 8.42
CA GLN A 519 7.60 21.73 9.22
C GLN A 519 7.09 20.37 8.72
N MET A 520 5.89 20.30 8.13
CA MET A 520 5.32 19.08 7.57
C MET A 520 5.93 18.80 6.19
N MET A 521 6.85 17.87 6.10
CA MET A 521 7.55 17.56 4.84
C MET A 521 6.76 16.65 3.89
N GLY A 522 5.64 16.08 4.32
CA GLY A 522 4.78 15.24 3.49
C GLY A 522 4.25 14.01 4.20
N ALA A 523 3.71 13.07 3.41
CA ALA A 523 3.08 11.86 3.92
C ALA A 523 3.05 10.74 2.88
N PHE A 524 2.95 9.47 3.33
CA PHE A 524 2.91 8.28 2.49
C PHE A 524 1.61 7.51 2.75
N VAL A 525 0.73 7.43 1.73
CA VAL A 525 -0.53 6.66 1.83
C VAL A 525 -0.23 5.18 2.06
N TRP A 526 -0.89 4.54 2.98
CA TRP A 526 -0.94 3.10 3.10
C TRP A 526 -2.15 2.56 2.32
N GLU A 527 -2.01 1.78 1.22
CA GLU A 527 -0.77 1.57 0.48
C GLU A 527 -1.02 1.64 -1.05
N TRP A 528 -0.05 1.21 -1.86
CA TRP A 528 -0.09 1.29 -3.33
C TRP A 528 -1.18 0.44 -3.96
N ALA A 529 -1.24 -0.85 -3.63
CA ALA A 529 -2.17 -1.78 -4.29
C ALA A 529 -2.61 -2.90 -3.36
N ASP A 530 -3.88 -3.27 -3.44
CA ASP A 530 -4.43 -4.42 -2.74
C ASP A 530 -3.58 -5.68 -2.98
N HIS A 531 -3.34 -6.46 -1.93
CA HIS A 531 -2.75 -7.78 -2.06
C HIS A 531 -3.86 -8.82 -2.20
N GLY A 532 -4.05 -9.32 -3.41
CA GLY A 532 -5.03 -10.37 -3.70
C GLY A 532 -4.47 -11.34 -4.76
N ILE A 533 -4.63 -12.63 -4.52
CA ILE A 533 -4.19 -13.68 -5.45
C ILE A 533 -5.26 -13.90 -6.52
N LYS A 534 -4.89 -13.72 -7.77
CA LYS A 534 -5.79 -13.85 -8.91
C LYS A 534 -6.14 -15.30 -9.21
N THR A 535 -7.41 -15.54 -9.44
CA THR A 535 -7.95 -16.82 -9.90
C THR A 535 -8.88 -16.60 -11.10
N ASP A 536 -9.38 -17.70 -11.69
CA ASP A 536 -10.38 -17.64 -12.77
C ASP A 536 -11.69 -16.99 -12.34
N LYS A 537 -12.01 -16.96 -11.03
CA LYS A 537 -13.22 -16.35 -10.49
C LYS A 537 -13.05 -14.89 -10.11
N GLY A 538 -11.88 -14.51 -9.63
CA GLY A 538 -11.56 -13.20 -9.08
C GLY A 538 -10.36 -13.26 -8.16
N PHE A 539 -10.27 -12.28 -7.24
CA PHE A 539 -9.16 -12.22 -6.28
C PHE A 539 -9.52 -12.91 -4.96
N LEU A 540 -8.57 -13.67 -4.43
CA LEU A 540 -8.61 -14.28 -3.11
C LEU A 540 -7.72 -13.50 -2.14
N TYR A 541 -8.10 -13.48 -0.85
CA TYR A 541 -7.38 -12.80 0.23
C TYR A 541 -7.20 -13.73 1.45
N GLY A 542 -6.72 -13.24 2.58
CA GLY A 542 -6.50 -14.05 3.78
C GLY A 542 -7.76 -14.78 4.26
N GLY A 543 -7.62 -16.07 4.63
CA GLY A 543 -8.72 -16.97 4.99
C GLY A 543 -9.25 -17.84 3.85
N ASP A 544 -9.00 -17.47 2.61
CA ASP A 544 -9.49 -18.23 1.44
C ASP A 544 -8.66 -19.47 1.14
N PHE A 545 -7.45 -19.54 1.66
CA PHE A 545 -6.49 -20.63 1.41
C PHE A 545 -6.59 -21.75 2.45
N LYS A 546 -7.59 -21.71 3.34
CA LYS A 546 -7.81 -22.65 4.45
C LYS A 546 -6.69 -22.66 5.48
N GLU A 547 -5.95 -21.60 5.57
CA GLU A 547 -4.98 -21.37 6.62
C GLU A 547 -5.69 -21.24 7.98
N PRO A 548 -5.16 -21.86 9.06
CA PRO A 548 -5.83 -21.87 10.36
C PRO A 548 -5.85 -20.50 11.05
N GLU A 549 -4.84 -19.68 10.78
CA GLU A 549 -4.69 -18.32 11.32
C GLU A 549 -4.54 -17.35 10.15
N HIS A 550 -5.36 -16.29 10.14
CA HIS A 550 -5.36 -15.27 9.09
C HIS A 550 -5.98 -13.96 9.58
N ASP A 551 -5.71 -12.86 8.90
CA ASP A 551 -6.30 -11.55 9.17
C ASP A 551 -7.28 -11.09 8.09
N GLY A 552 -7.84 -12.04 7.32
CA GLY A 552 -8.93 -11.83 6.35
C GLY A 552 -8.51 -10.92 5.20
N ASN A 553 -9.43 -10.03 4.82
CA ASN A 553 -9.21 -9.07 3.74
C ASN A 553 -8.44 -7.81 4.17
N PHE A 554 -7.73 -7.83 5.30
CA PHE A 554 -6.96 -6.66 5.77
C PHE A 554 -5.84 -6.28 4.80
N CYS A 555 -5.36 -7.25 3.99
CA CYS A 555 -4.43 -7.05 2.88
C CYS A 555 -5.04 -6.35 1.63
N ALA A 556 -6.34 -5.98 1.66
CA ALA A 556 -7.00 -5.29 0.55
C ALA A 556 -7.10 -3.77 0.83
N ASP A 557 -5.98 -3.16 1.13
CA ASP A 557 -5.82 -1.81 1.65
C ASP A 557 -5.07 -0.84 0.71
N GLY A 558 -4.98 -1.20 -0.57
CA GLY A 558 -4.33 -0.39 -1.59
C GLY A 558 -5.22 0.67 -2.25
N LEU A 559 -4.57 1.65 -2.87
CA LEU A 559 -5.19 2.63 -3.77
C LEU A 559 -5.67 1.99 -5.08
N LEU A 560 -5.02 0.91 -5.49
CA LEU A 560 -5.30 0.17 -6.73
C LEU A 560 -5.74 -1.25 -6.40
N THR A 561 -6.41 -1.87 -7.37
CA THR A 561 -6.66 -3.32 -7.33
C THR A 561 -5.36 -4.12 -7.46
N PRO A 562 -5.35 -5.44 -7.15
CA PRO A 562 -4.15 -6.27 -7.33
C PRO A 562 -3.59 -6.28 -8.76
N ASP A 563 -4.44 -6.09 -9.78
CA ASP A 563 -4.08 -6.00 -11.20
C ASP A 563 -3.86 -4.56 -11.69
N ARG A 564 -3.68 -3.61 -10.74
CA ARG A 564 -3.32 -2.19 -10.98
C ARG A 564 -4.39 -1.36 -11.69
N LYS A 565 -5.68 -1.61 -11.43
CA LYS A 565 -6.77 -0.70 -11.81
C LYS A 565 -7.01 0.34 -10.74
N LEU A 566 -7.30 1.58 -11.13
CA LEU A 566 -7.51 2.69 -10.19
C LEU A 566 -8.86 2.55 -9.47
N LYS A 567 -8.84 2.49 -8.14
CA LYS A 567 -10.05 2.66 -7.30
C LYS A 567 -10.40 4.15 -7.17
N SER A 568 -11.57 4.49 -6.66
CA SER A 568 -11.98 5.88 -6.40
C SER A 568 -11.00 6.60 -5.45
N ASN A 569 -10.40 5.87 -4.49
CA ASN A 569 -9.36 6.35 -3.58
C ASN A 569 -8.15 6.93 -4.32
N ALA A 570 -7.69 6.25 -5.38
CA ALA A 570 -6.56 6.72 -6.20
C ALA A 570 -6.90 8.02 -6.95
N LEU A 571 -8.15 8.19 -7.38
CA LEU A 571 -8.61 9.41 -8.04
C LEU A 571 -8.68 10.59 -7.06
N GLU A 572 -9.17 10.33 -5.83
CA GLU A 572 -9.19 11.32 -4.73
C GLU A 572 -7.77 11.77 -4.37
N MET A 573 -6.85 10.82 -4.13
CA MET A 573 -5.44 11.13 -3.89
C MET A 573 -4.80 11.91 -5.04
N LYS A 574 -5.03 11.48 -6.30
CA LYS A 574 -4.51 12.18 -7.49
C LYS A 574 -4.93 13.64 -7.53
N ALA A 575 -6.20 13.92 -7.23
CA ALA A 575 -6.74 15.27 -7.21
C ALA A 575 -6.05 16.12 -6.14
N VAL A 576 -5.95 15.61 -4.92
CA VAL A 576 -5.33 16.29 -3.78
C VAL A 576 -3.82 16.50 -4.01
N TYR A 577 -3.09 15.48 -4.49
CA TYR A 577 -1.66 15.59 -4.81
C TYR A 577 -1.40 16.55 -5.99
N GLY A 578 -2.40 16.71 -6.87
CA GLY A 578 -2.41 17.72 -7.93
C GLY A 578 -2.68 19.16 -7.44
N GLY A 579 -2.93 19.34 -6.14
CA GLY A 579 -3.24 20.64 -5.55
C GLY A 579 -4.71 21.06 -5.69
N LYS A 580 -5.60 20.11 -6.04
CA LYS A 580 -7.05 20.37 -6.11
C LYS A 580 -7.63 20.39 -4.69
N THR A 581 -8.51 21.34 -4.43
CA THR A 581 -9.32 21.42 -3.20
C THR A 581 -10.73 20.94 -3.45
N LYS A 582 -11.49 20.62 -2.41
CA LYS A 582 -12.91 20.25 -2.51
C LYS A 582 -13.69 21.36 -3.22
N SER A 583 -14.47 20.98 -4.24
CA SER A 583 -15.30 21.90 -5.00
C SER A 583 -16.53 22.30 -4.19
N GLU A 584 -17.02 23.53 -4.37
CA GLU A 584 -18.25 24.00 -3.74
C GLU A 584 -19.51 23.54 -4.51
N VAL A 585 -20.62 23.46 -3.79
CA VAL A 585 -21.95 23.25 -4.40
C VAL A 585 -22.31 24.45 -5.24
N THR A 586 -22.49 24.26 -6.55
CA THR A 586 -22.82 25.31 -7.49
C THR A 586 -24.26 25.20 -8.03
N ILE A 587 -24.74 26.23 -8.74
CA ILE A 587 -26.00 26.16 -9.48
C ILE A 587 -25.72 25.46 -10.81
N VAL A 588 -26.45 24.38 -11.06
CA VAL A 588 -26.34 23.61 -12.30
C VAL A 588 -27.65 23.69 -13.07
N ASP A 589 -27.57 24.00 -14.35
CA ASP A 589 -28.74 23.94 -15.25
C ASP A 589 -29.11 22.48 -15.47
N ILE A 590 -30.29 22.10 -14.97
CA ILE A 590 -30.88 20.80 -15.22
C ILE A 590 -31.52 20.86 -16.60
N PRO A 591 -31.09 20.08 -17.60
CA PRO A 591 -31.69 20.07 -18.91
C PRO A 591 -33.20 19.84 -18.83
N ALA A 592 -33.99 20.54 -19.65
CA ALA A 592 -35.43 20.31 -19.72
C ALA A 592 -35.68 18.82 -20.01
N SER A 593 -36.24 18.13 -19.02
CA SER A 593 -36.46 16.69 -19.07
C SER A 593 -37.44 16.36 -20.19
N THR A 594 -37.03 15.45 -21.08
CA THR A 594 -37.93 14.80 -22.05
C THR A 594 -38.69 13.60 -21.43
N TYR A 595 -38.50 13.40 -20.12
CA TYR A 595 -39.12 12.29 -19.37
C TYR A 595 -40.63 12.46 -19.31
N ARG A 596 -41.33 11.36 -19.52
CA ARG A 596 -42.79 11.31 -19.41
C ARG A 596 -43.14 10.84 -18.01
N PHE A 597 -43.87 11.68 -17.30
CA PHE A 597 -44.41 11.36 -15.99
C PHE A 597 -45.92 11.01 -16.10
N SER A 598 -46.43 10.24 -15.14
CA SER A 598 -47.84 9.88 -15.03
C SER A 598 -48.72 11.11 -14.77
N SER A 599 -50.02 10.95 -14.91
CA SER A 599 -50.97 12.01 -14.60
C SER A 599 -51.41 12.00 -13.12
N ALA A 600 -51.39 10.82 -12.49
CA ALA A 600 -51.70 10.63 -11.07
C ALA A 600 -51.03 9.40 -10.49
N ILE A 601 -50.90 9.36 -9.16
CA ILE A 601 -50.43 8.20 -8.42
C ILE A 601 -51.41 7.82 -7.32
N ASP A 602 -51.43 6.52 -6.99
CA ASP A 602 -52.02 5.96 -5.80
C ASP A 602 -50.90 5.32 -4.94
N ILE A 603 -50.94 5.52 -3.63
CA ILE A 603 -50.02 4.88 -2.70
C ILE A 603 -50.71 3.98 -1.68
N GLU A 604 -50.10 2.86 -1.34
CA GLU A 604 -50.50 2.04 -0.20
C GLU A 604 -49.39 2.13 0.85
N VAL A 605 -49.75 2.49 2.06
CA VAL A 605 -48.82 2.65 3.20
C VAL A 605 -49.22 1.69 4.31
N ASN A 606 -48.26 0.96 4.82
CA ASN A 606 -48.49 0.12 6.00
C ASN A 606 -48.60 1.00 7.26
N GLU A 607 -49.80 1.09 7.85
CA GLU A 607 -50.09 1.93 9.01
C GLU A 607 -49.30 1.50 10.28
N HIS A 608 -48.75 0.27 10.32
CA HIS A 608 -48.01 -0.26 11.45
C HIS A 608 -46.50 -0.08 11.32
N THR A 609 -45.96 0.16 10.10
CA THR A 609 -44.56 0.29 9.84
C THR A 609 -44.18 1.62 9.14
N SER A 610 -45.19 2.40 8.71
CA SER A 610 -45.00 3.60 7.85
C SER A 610 -44.36 3.34 6.48
N GLU A 611 -44.07 2.11 6.11
CA GLU A 611 -43.49 1.73 4.82
C GLU A 611 -44.48 1.92 3.69
N ILE A 612 -44.02 2.43 2.55
CA ILE A 612 -44.82 2.52 1.33
C ILE A 612 -44.72 1.16 0.62
N THR A 613 -45.80 0.39 0.64
CA THR A 613 -45.82 -0.97 0.08
C THR A 613 -46.17 -1.04 -1.39
N SER A 614 -46.84 0.01 -1.93
CA SER A 614 -47.16 0.12 -3.34
C SER A 614 -47.21 1.58 -3.76
N ILE A 615 -46.74 1.86 -4.96
CA ILE A 615 -46.93 3.11 -5.69
C ILE A 615 -47.38 2.74 -7.10
N LYS A 616 -48.65 3.10 -7.43
CA LYS A 616 -49.18 2.90 -8.77
C LYS A 616 -49.24 4.24 -9.51
N ALA A 617 -48.55 4.33 -10.62
CA ALA A 617 -48.55 5.46 -11.53
C ALA A 617 -49.37 5.13 -12.79
N ASP A 618 -50.50 5.86 -13.00
CA ASP A 618 -51.48 5.56 -14.02
C ASP A 618 -51.94 4.07 -14.00
N GLY A 619 -52.09 3.50 -12.78
CA GLY A 619 -52.51 2.13 -12.53
C GLY A 619 -51.42 1.05 -12.67
N LYS A 620 -50.20 1.42 -13.01
CA LYS A 620 -49.07 0.49 -13.10
C LYS A 620 -48.20 0.54 -11.84
N GLU A 621 -47.94 -0.62 -11.25
CA GLU A 621 -47.06 -0.73 -10.08
C GLU A 621 -45.61 -0.30 -10.43
N ILE A 622 -45.03 0.54 -9.58
CA ILE A 622 -43.69 1.07 -9.71
C ILE A 622 -42.69 0.27 -8.85
N LEU A 623 -43.09 -0.06 -7.62
CA LEU A 623 -42.19 -0.71 -6.67
C LEU A 623 -42.11 -2.22 -6.95
N ARG A 624 -40.90 -2.76 -6.99
CA ARG A 624 -40.59 -4.18 -6.92
C ARG A 624 -40.29 -4.62 -5.48
N VAL A 625 -39.64 -3.73 -4.71
CA VAL A 625 -39.40 -3.87 -3.28
C VAL A 625 -40.00 -2.65 -2.58
N PRO A 626 -40.79 -2.85 -1.50
CA PRO A 626 -41.37 -1.76 -0.72
C PRO A 626 -40.32 -0.76 -0.26
N MET A 627 -40.71 0.51 -0.18
CA MET A 627 -39.85 1.56 0.35
C MET A 627 -39.80 1.45 1.88
N HIS A 628 -38.65 1.15 2.42
CA HIS A 628 -38.40 0.94 3.86
C HIS A 628 -37.19 1.73 4.35
N PHE A 629 -37.04 1.87 5.67
CA PHE A 629 -35.89 2.53 6.25
C PHE A 629 -34.60 1.78 5.95
N ASN A 630 -33.54 2.52 5.63
CA ASN A 630 -32.18 2.03 5.56
C ASN A 630 -31.30 2.82 6.52
N ILE A 631 -30.83 2.16 7.58
CA ILE A 631 -29.99 2.75 8.64
C ILE A 631 -28.68 1.96 8.82
N THR A 632 -28.34 1.12 7.87
CA THR A 632 -27.14 0.27 7.90
C THR A 632 -26.24 0.56 6.72
N ARG A 633 -24.95 0.39 6.93
CA ARG A 633 -23.89 0.48 5.93
C ARG A 633 -22.76 -0.45 6.32
N PHE A 634 -22.02 -0.92 5.35
CA PHE A 634 -20.74 -1.57 5.54
C PHE A 634 -19.73 -1.01 4.53
N THR A 635 -18.58 -0.57 5.03
CA THR A 635 -17.32 -0.45 4.29
C THR A 635 -16.24 -1.20 5.05
N ASP A 636 -15.18 -1.63 4.39
CA ASP A 636 -14.05 -2.22 5.08
C ASP A 636 -13.44 -1.26 6.10
N ASN A 637 -13.55 0.04 5.81
CA ASN A 637 -13.09 1.09 6.69
C ASN A 637 -13.93 1.24 7.98
N ASP A 638 -15.21 0.85 7.95
CA ASP A 638 -16.11 0.84 9.13
C ASP A 638 -15.92 -0.40 10.02
N ARG A 639 -14.98 -1.30 9.73
CA ARG A 639 -14.84 -2.63 10.36
C ARG A 639 -14.78 -2.59 11.90
N GLU A 640 -14.16 -1.58 12.48
CA GLU A 640 -14.07 -1.42 13.94
C GLU A 640 -15.40 -0.96 14.56
N LEU A 641 -16.28 -0.33 13.77
CA LEU A 641 -17.60 0.14 14.19
C LEU A 641 -18.70 -0.93 14.03
N VAL A 642 -18.50 -1.91 13.14
CA VAL A 642 -19.49 -2.97 12.87
C VAL A 642 -19.87 -3.76 14.14
N PRO A 643 -18.94 -4.15 15.05
CA PRO A 643 -19.30 -4.79 16.30
C PRO A 643 -20.22 -3.93 17.18
N HIS A 644 -20.06 -2.60 17.17
CA HIS A 644 -20.95 -1.69 17.86
C HIS A 644 -22.32 -1.60 17.16
N TRP A 645 -22.37 -1.35 15.86
CA TRP A 645 -23.59 -1.19 15.10
C TRP A 645 -24.46 -2.45 15.03
N ILE A 646 -23.85 -3.58 14.70
CA ILE A 646 -24.53 -4.85 14.49
C ILE A 646 -24.52 -5.71 15.76
N GLY A 647 -23.37 -5.82 16.44
CA GLY A 647 -23.25 -6.70 17.61
C GLY A 647 -23.88 -6.13 18.90
N ARG A 648 -23.84 -4.79 19.10
CA ARG A 648 -24.36 -4.14 20.32
C ARG A 648 -25.68 -3.42 20.10
N CYS A 649 -25.81 -2.64 19.02
CA CYS A 649 -26.99 -1.82 18.76
C CYS A 649 -28.03 -2.52 17.87
N HIS A 650 -27.66 -3.62 17.20
CA HIS A 650 -28.52 -4.39 16.31
C HIS A 650 -29.25 -3.52 15.26
N LEU A 651 -28.53 -2.59 14.60
CA LEU A 651 -29.11 -1.67 13.61
C LEU A 651 -29.71 -2.44 12.42
N ASP A 652 -29.15 -3.58 12.05
CA ASP A 652 -29.62 -4.50 11.00
C ASP A 652 -30.97 -5.17 11.34
N ALA A 653 -31.30 -5.26 12.62
CA ALA A 653 -32.57 -5.85 13.14
C ALA A 653 -33.60 -4.78 13.54
N CYS A 654 -33.28 -3.48 13.43
CA CYS A 654 -34.20 -2.39 13.75
C CYS A 654 -35.41 -2.39 12.81
N LYS A 655 -36.59 -2.26 13.41
CA LYS A 655 -37.88 -2.15 12.69
C LYS A 655 -38.60 -0.88 13.15
N PRO A 656 -39.45 -0.30 12.30
CA PRO A 656 -40.33 0.79 12.70
C PRO A 656 -41.37 0.31 13.74
N HIS A 657 -41.52 1.11 14.80
CA HIS A 657 -42.60 0.94 15.81
C HIS A 657 -43.40 2.25 15.87
N ILE A 658 -44.66 2.20 15.42
CA ILE A 658 -45.49 3.37 15.29
C ILE A 658 -46.18 3.70 16.60
N PHE A 659 -46.06 4.94 17.07
CA PHE A 659 -46.76 5.45 18.27
C PHE A 659 -48.10 6.07 17.92
N SER A 660 -48.17 6.75 16.75
CA SER A 660 -49.41 7.34 16.24
C SER A 660 -49.39 7.40 14.71
N CYS A 661 -50.56 7.20 14.12
CA CYS A 661 -50.84 7.42 12.71
C CYS A 661 -52.10 8.28 12.55
N GLU A 662 -51.94 9.43 11.90
CA GLU A 662 -53.06 10.29 11.50
C GLU A 662 -53.23 10.16 9.98
N LYS A 663 -54.40 9.76 9.52
CA LYS A 663 -54.70 9.52 8.12
C LYS A 663 -55.79 10.42 7.64
N THR A 664 -55.61 11.03 6.47
CA THR A 664 -56.67 11.70 5.70
C THR A 664 -56.81 11.03 4.33
N GLU A 665 -57.65 11.55 3.46
CA GLU A 665 -57.83 11.04 2.10
C GLU A 665 -56.54 11.03 1.29
N ASN A 666 -55.67 12.03 1.48
CA ASN A 666 -54.47 12.28 0.67
C ASN A 666 -53.17 12.37 1.51
N SER A 667 -53.21 12.04 2.81
CA SER A 667 -52.04 12.15 3.67
C SER A 667 -51.99 11.12 4.77
N TYR A 668 -50.75 10.82 5.16
CA TYR A 668 -50.43 10.02 6.35
C TYR A 668 -49.39 10.75 7.17
N LYS A 669 -49.60 10.87 8.49
CA LYS A 669 -48.63 11.42 9.42
C LYS A 669 -48.31 10.39 10.50
N PHE A 670 -47.05 9.99 10.60
CA PHE A 670 -46.55 9.02 11.56
C PHE A 670 -45.61 9.64 12.58
N LYS A 671 -45.71 9.16 13.82
CA LYS A 671 -44.67 9.30 14.82
C LYS A 671 -44.29 7.91 15.30
N GLY A 672 -42.98 7.65 15.36
CA GLY A 672 -42.51 6.32 15.71
C GLY A 672 -41.03 6.30 16.09
N CYS A 673 -40.51 5.09 16.23
CA CYS A 673 -39.07 4.89 16.44
C CYS A 673 -38.57 3.70 15.63
N LEU A 674 -37.26 3.62 15.42
CA LEU A 674 -36.54 2.46 14.92
C LEU A 674 -35.90 1.73 16.10
N ALA A 675 -36.26 0.48 16.33
CA ALA A 675 -35.74 -0.29 17.44
C ALA A 675 -35.64 -1.78 17.08
N ALA A 676 -34.60 -2.44 17.59
CA ALA A 676 -34.52 -3.89 17.62
C ALA A 676 -35.23 -4.43 18.87
N ASN A 677 -35.64 -5.71 18.80
CA ASN A 677 -36.31 -6.36 19.95
C ASN A 677 -35.41 -6.32 21.20
N CYS A 678 -36.02 -6.04 22.36
CA CYS A 678 -35.34 -5.97 23.67
C CYS A 678 -34.33 -4.84 23.86
N LEU A 679 -34.24 -3.88 22.90
CA LEU A 679 -33.35 -2.72 22.99
C LEU A 679 -34.15 -1.40 23.04
N MET A 680 -33.48 -0.33 23.52
CA MET A 680 -34.02 1.01 23.40
C MET A 680 -34.06 1.41 21.91
N PRO A 681 -34.93 2.39 21.54
CA PRO A 681 -34.95 2.92 20.19
C PRO A 681 -33.59 3.47 19.76
N ALA A 682 -33.09 3.09 18.59
CA ALA A 682 -31.90 3.63 17.99
C ALA A 682 -32.14 5.04 17.39
N ALA A 683 -33.35 5.29 16.89
CA ALA A 683 -33.78 6.58 16.39
C ALA A 683 -35.29 6.80 16.60
N PHE A 684 -35.68 8.07 16.76
CA PHE A 684 -37.08 8.49 16.70
C PHE A 684 -37.32 9.22 15.39
N PHE A 685 -38.56 9.14 14.86
CA PHE A 685 -38.90 9.83 13.63
C PHE A 685 -40.33 10.38 13.61
N GLU A 686 -40.53 11.45 12.85
CA GLU A 686 -41.82 11.92 12.37
C GLU A 686 -41.78 11.92 10.82
N ILE A 687 -42.78 11.32 10.19
CA ILE A 687 -42.91 11.31 8.73
C ILE A 687 -44.32 11.79 8.35
N MET A 688 -44.39 12.65 7.33
CA MET A 688 -45.63 13.07 6.71
C MET A 688 -45.55 12.76 5.20
N TYR A 689 -46.46 11.95 4.72
CA TYR A 689 -46.69 11.69 3.29
C TYR A 689 -47.91 12.45 2.82
N GLU A 690 -47.79 13.19 1.72
CA GLU A 690 -48.89 13.90 1.07
C GLU A 690 -48.88 13.58 -0.42
N VAL A 691 -50.04 13.19 -0.99
CA VAL A 691 -50.19 12.92 -2.42
C VAL A 691 -51.00 14.02 -3.08
N SER A 692 -50.50 14.58 -4.15
CA SER A 692 -51.18 15.60 -4.97
C SER A 692 -50.91 15.34 -6.46
N GLY A 693 -51.91 14.82 -7.18
CA GLY A 693 -51.77 14.42 -8.57
C GLY A 693 -50.76 13.31 -8.72
N ASN A 694 -49.68 13.58 -9.44
CA ASN A 694 -48.54 12.66 -9.64
C ASN A 694 -47.33 12.94 -8.72
N VAL A 695 -47.56 13.72 -7.65
CA VAL A 695 -46.48 14.09 -6.70
C VAL A 695 -46.75 13.48 -5.33
N LEU A 696 -45.76 12.72 -4.82
CA LEU A 696 -45.64 12.33 -3.41
C LEU A 696 -44.68 13.30 -2.72
N THR A 697 -45.14 14.00 -1.71
CA THR A 697 -44.28 14.79 -0.82
C THR A 697 -44.04 14.00 0.47
N ALA A 698 -42.78 13.78 0.83
CA ALA A 698 -42.39 13.09 2.08
C ALA A 698 -41.56 14.07 2.94
N THR A 699 -42.15 14.55 4.04
CA THR A 699 -41.40 15.32 5.05
C THR A 699 -40.97 14.37 6.16
N VAL A 700 -39.66 14.28 6.39
CA VAL A 700 -39.04 13.35 7.35
C VAL A 700 -38.21 14.15 8.35
N GLU A 701 -38.43 13.89 9.65
CA GLU A 701 -37.65 14.41 10.75
C GLU A 701 -37.18 13.25 11.63
N TYR A 702 -35.89 13.24 12.06
CA TYR A 702 -35.35 12.21 12.93
C TYR A 702 -34.56 12.79 14.10
N THR A 703 -34.48 12.00 15.17
CA THR A 703 -33.58 12.20 16.31
C THR A 703 -32.90 10.87 16.64
N LEU A 704 -31.55 10.85 16.58
CA LEU A 704 -30.74 9.67 16.90
C LEU A 704 -30.55 9.52 18.40
N ALA A 705 -30.49 8.28 18.88
CA ALA A 705 -30.25 7.99 20.29
C ALA A 705 -28.77 8.15 20.64
N ASP A 706 -28.48 8.67 21.84
CA ASP A 706 -27.10 8.95 22.28
C ASP A 706 -26.26 7.70 22.48
N TYR A 707 -26.86 6.54 22.75
CA TYR A 707 -26.15 5.28 22.94
C TYR A 707 -25.64 4.65 21.63
N VAL A 708 -26.11 5.12 20.46
CA VAL A 708 -25.61 4.72 19.15
C VAL A 708 -24.57 5.75 18.74
N GLU A 709 -23.32 5.39 18.94
CA GLU A 709 -22.17 6.21 18.54
C GLU A 709 -21.94 6.07 17.02
N ASN A 710 -21.51 7.15 16.36
CA ASN A 710 -21.09 7.15 14.96
C ASN A 710 -22.10 6.49 14.00
N PHE A 711 -23.36 6.94 14.02
CA PHE A 711 -24.45 6.34 13.24
C PHE A 711 -24.13 6.28 11.73
N PRO A 712 -24.32 5.13 10.99
CA PRO A 712 -23.80 4.97 9.63
C PRO A 712 -24.56 5.75 8.55
N ARG A 713 -25.91 5.71 8.56
CA ARG A 713 -26.79 6.44 7.64
C ARG A 713 -28.20 6.55 8.20
N PHE A 714 -28.97 7.51 7.65
CA PHE A 714 -30.41 7.62 7.84
C PHE A 714 -31.08 7.90 6.50
N GLY A 715 -31.77 6.91 5.95
CA GLY A 715 -32.36 6.96 4.62
C GLY A 715 -33.44 5.92 4.41
N VAL A 716 -33.81 5.75 3.15
CA VAL A 716 -34.72 4.71 2.65
C VAL A 716 -34.13 3.94 1.51
N GLU A 717 -34.52 2.67 1.38
CA GLU A 717 -34.16 1.75 0.31
C GLU A 717 -35.44 1.16 -0.33
N PHE A 718 -35.45 1.03 -1.66
CA PHE A 718 -36.53 0.41 -2.40
C PHE A 718 -36.09 -0.13 -3.75
N GLY A 719 -36.86 -1.04 -4.32
CA GLY A 719 -36.54 -1.64 -5.63
C GLY A 719 -37.53 -1.17 -6.73
N VAL A 720 -37.00 -0.93 -7.93
CA VAL A 720 -37.77 -0.67 -9.16
C VAL A 720 -37.44 -1.69 -10.24
N ASP A 721 -38.31 -1.82 -11.27
CA ASP A 721 -38.10 -2.79 -12.34
C ASP A 721 -36.74 -2.60 -13.05
N LYS A 722 -36.02 -3.67 -13.32
CA LYS A 722 -34.72 -3.70 -13.98
C LYS A 722 -34.66 -2.93 -15.31
N ALA A 723 -35.79 -2.75 -16.01
CA ALA A 723 -35.87 -1.95 -17.22
C ALA A 723 -35.54 -0.47 -16.98
N TYR A 724 -35.61 0.02 -15.73
CA TYR A 724 -35.36 1.42 -15.35
C TYR A 724 -33.97 1.61 -14.69
N ALA A 725 -32.94 1.03 -15.31
CA ALA A 725 -31.55 1.08 -14.78
C ALA A 725 -30.84 2.42 -15.01
N ASN A 726 -31.35 3.29 -15.92
CA ASN A 726 -30.70 4.55 -16.26
C ASN A 726 -31.23 5.70 -15.41
N PHE A 727 -30.33 6.55 -14.92
CA PHE A 727 -30.64 7.70 -14.10
C PHE A 727 -29.80 8.93 -14.46
N SER A 728 -30.26 10.08 -13.96
CA SER A 728 -29.51 11.34 -14.03
C SER A 728 -29.59 12.08 -12.71
N TYR A 729 -28.62 12.93 -12.42
CA TYR A 729 -28.58 13.68 -11.16
C TYR A 729 -27.83 15.02 -11.29
N ALA A 730 -28.12 15.93 -10.36
CA ALA A 730 -27.31 17.13 -10.12
C ALA A 730 -26.69 17.04 -8.72
N GLY A 731 -25.38 16.85 -8.67
CA GLY A 731 -24.58 16.57 -7.47
C GLY A 731 -23.12 16.44 -7.79
N PHE A 732 -22.32 15.94 -6.82
CA PHE A 732 -20.90 15.63 -7.06
C PHE A 732 -20.77 14.32 -7.84
N GLY A 733 -19.93 14.36 -8.90
CA GLY A 733 -19.70 13.23 -9.81
C GLY A 733 -18.53 13.47 -10.77
N PRO A 734 -18.33 12.61 -11.80
CA PRO A 734 -19.17 11.45 -12.17
C PRO A 734 -18.98 10.19 -11.32
N THR A 735 -17.87 10.07 -10.57
CA THR A 735 -17.59 8.94 -9.68
C THR A 735 -18.34 9.07 -8.36
N GLU A 736 -18.32 8.02 -7.53
CA GLU A 736 -18.89 8.08 -6.19
C GLU A 736 -18.33 9.24 -5.37
N SER A 737 -19.15 9.80 -4.52
CA SER A 737 -18.80 10.92 -3.64
C SER A 737 -19.50 10.82 -2.29
N TYR A 738 -18.79 11.26 -1.24
CA TYR A 738 -19.27 11.27 0.15
C TYR A 738 -19.01 12.67 0.75
N VAL A 739 -19.55 12.93 1.93
CA VAL A 739 -19.41 14.24 2.58
C VAL A 739 -17.95 14.66 2.78
N ASP A 740 -17.08 13.71 3.03
CA ASP A 740 -15.63 13.90 3.21
C ASP A 740 -14.79 13.59 1.95
N LYS A 741 -15.30 12.75 1.02
CA LYS A 741 -14.59 12.25 -0.17
C LYS A 741 -15.26 12.73 -1.46
N HIS A 742 -14.81 13.85 -2.01
CA HIS A 742 -15.32 14.40 -3.27
C HIS A 742 -14.38 15.40 -3.98
N THR A 743 -13.09 15.42 -3.60
CA THR A 743 -12.12 16.32 -4.25
C THR A 743 -11.87 15.94 -5.71
N ALA A 744 -11.95 14.64 -6.03
CA ALA A 744 -11.87 14.17 -7.42
C ALA A 744 -13.10 14.54 -8.26
N CYS A 745 -14.23 14.90 -7.63
CA CYS A 745 -15.50 15.18 -8.27
C CYS A 745 -15.70 16.67 -8.54
N GLU A 746 -16.57 16.95 -9.52
CA GLU A 746 -17.09 18.29 -9.78
C GLU A 746 -18.60 18.30 -9.52
N TYR A 747 -19.13 19.44 -9.05
CA TYR A 747 -20.57 19.60 -8.93
C TYR A 747 -21.18 19.86 -10.31
N GLY A 748 -22.04 18.94 -10.79
CA GLY A 748 -22.52 18.99 -12.16
C GLY A 748 -23.82 18.22 -12.39
N TYR A 749 -24.26 18.17 -13.66
CA TYR A 749 -25.33 17.28 -14.13
C TYR A 749 -24.74 16.07 -14.82
N TYR A 750 -25.12 14.88 -14.38
CA TYR A 750 -24.59 13.61 -14.85
C TYR A 750 -25.69 12.64 -15.24
N VAL A 751 -25.37 11.70 -16.13
CA VAL A 751 -26.20 10.58 -16.54
C VAL A 751 -25.38 9.31 -16.36
N SER A 752 -25.98 8.28 -15.76
CA SER A 752 -25.35 6.99 -15.50
C SER A 752 -26.34 5.84 -15.54
N SER A 753 -25.88 4.63 -15.28
CA SER A 753 -26.72 3.45 -15.12
C SER A 753 -26.37 2.73 -13.81
N ALA A 754 -27.31 1.95 -13.28
CA ALA A 754 -27.10 1.20 -12.03
C ALA A 754 -25.82 0.33 -12.04
N ARG A 755 -25.50 -0.26 -13.20
CA ARG A 755 -24.30 -1.12 -13.35
C ARG A 755 -23.01 -0.30 -13.41
N GLU A 756 -23.01 0.86 -14.10
CA GLU A 756 -21.83 1.75 -14.16
C GLU A 756 -21.58 2.49 -12.85
N ASN A 757 -22.62 2.67 -12.04
CA ASN A 757 -22.57 3.36 -10.77
C ASN A 757 -21.89 2.54 -9.66
N TYR A 758 -22.01 1.22 -9.71
CA TYR A 758 -21.40 0.33 -8.74
C TYR A 758 -19.87 0.27 -8.93
N GLU A 759 -19.09 0.47 -7.86
CA GLU A 759 -17.63 0.36 -7.91
C GLU A 759 -17.18 -1.12 -7.85
N HIS A 760 -16.97 -1.70 -9.01
CA HIS A 760 -16.60 -3.10 -9.19
C HIS A 760 -15.17 -3.46 -8.76
N LYS A 761 -14.38 -2.48 -8.35
CA LYS A 761 -12.95 -2.68 -8.03
C LYS A 761 -12.69 -2.99 -6.57
N TYR A 762 -13.68 -2.87 -5.69
CA TYR A 762 -13.54 -3.35 -4.32
C TYR A 762 -13.56 -4.88 -4.32
N ILE A 763 -12.50 -5.53 -3.79
CA ILE A 763 -12.38 -6.99 -3.77
C ILE A 763 -13.51 -7.59 -2.92
N ARG A 764 -13.78 -6.98 -1.76
CA ARG A 764 -14.93 -7.28 -0.92
C ARG A 764 -16.06 -6.29 -1.24
N PRO A 765 -17.27 -6.77 -1.56
CA PRO A 765 -18.45 -5.92 -1.75
C PRO A 765 -18.73 -5.04 -0.54
N GLN A 766 -19.08 -3.80 -0.79
CA GLN A 766 -19.34 -2.80 0.25
C GLN A 766 -20.12 -1.62 -0.30
N GLU A 767 -20.52 -0.69 0.57
CA GLU A 767 -21.16 0.57 0.18
C GLU A 767 -20.33 1.27 -0.90
N SER A 768 -20.97 1.56 -2.03
CA SER A 768 -20.35 2.27 -3.14
C SER A 768 -21.37 2.93 -4.05
N GLY A 769 -20.89 3.84 -4.90
CA GLY A 769 -21.73 4.53 -5.89
C GLY A 769 -22.72 5.53 -5.28
N SER A 770 -22.47 6.03 -4.06
CA SER A 770 -23.22 7.16 -3.51
C SER A 770 -22.82 8.46 -4.21
N HIS A 771 -23.77 9.40 -4.34
CA HIS A 771 -23.54 10.75 -4.84
C HIS A 771 -23.98 11.78 -3.80
N TYR A 772 -23.02 12.60 -3.37
CA TYR A 772 -23.19 13.57 -2.29
C TYR A 772 -23.76 14.91 -2.75
N ALA A 773 -24.48 15.58 -1.85
CA ALA A 773 -25.02 16.92 -1.97
C ALA A 773 -25.96 17.12 -3.18
N CYS A 774 -26.71 16.09 -3.54
CA CYS A 774 -27.64 16.14 -4.66
C CYS A 774 -28.87 17.02 -4.33
N LYS A 775 -29.30 17.77 -5.30
CA LYS A 775 -30.57 18.53 -5.28
C LYS A 775 -31.64 17.96 -6.20
N TYR A 776 -31.20 17.07 -7.10
CA TYR A 776 -32.04 16.44 -8.10
C TYR A 776 -31.48 15.05 -8.42
N MET A 777 -32.34 14.06 -8.51
CA MET A 777 -32.06 12.80 -9.20
C MET A 777 -33.33 12.36 -9.95
N ALA A 778 -33.16 11.61 -11.03
CA ALA A 778 -34.30 11.04 -11.77
C ALA A 778 -33.93 9.67 -12.34
N VAL A 779 -34.79 8.69 -12.13
CA VAL A 779 -34.78 7.43 -12.86
C VAL A 779 -35.59 7.65 -14.14
N LYS A 780 -34.95 7.41 -15.28
CA LYS A 780 -35.49 7.76 -16.61
C LYS A 780 -36.86 7.16 -16.86
N ASP A 781 -37.83 8.01 -17.24
CA ASP A 781 -39.21 7.65 -17.57
C ASP A 781 -39.97 6.94 -16.44
N LEU A 782 -39.54 7.09 -15.18
CA LEU A 782 -40.16 6.49 -14.02
C LEU A 782 -40.53 7.52 -12.95
N PHE A 783 -39.52 8.19 -12.35
CA PHE A 783 -39.73 9.25 -11.37
C PHE A 783 -38.52 10.20 -11.29
N LYS A 784 -38.76 11.36 -10.70
CA LYS A 784 -37.69 12.27 -10.25
C LYS A 784 -37.88 12.63 -8.78
N VAL A 785 -36.77 12.89 -8.10
CA VAL A 785 -36.72 13.37 -6.71
C VAL A 785 -36.02 14.70 -6.66
N THR A 786 -36.63 15.64 -5.93
CA THR A 786 -36.02 16.90 -5.50
C THR A 786 -36.22 17.06 -3.99
N ALA A 787 -35.36 17.80 -3.31
CA ALA A 787 -35.49 18.02 -1.88
C ALA A 787 -35.21 19.48 -1.49
N GLU A 788 -35.68 19.90 -0.30
CA GLU A 788 -35.44 21.25 0.25
C GLU A 788 -33.98 21.41 0.66
N GLN A 789 -33.39 20.37 1.27
CA GLN A 789 -31.97 20.31 1.59
C GLN A 789 -31.28 19.32 0.66
N PRO A 790 -29.97 19.46 0.41
CA PRO A 790 -29.21 18.46 -0.32
C PRO A 790 -29.31 17.07 0.36
N PHE A 791 -29.26 16.02 -0.44
CA PHE A 791 -29.33 14.63 -0.01
C PHE A 791 -28.27 13.79 -0.72
N SER A 792 -28.03 12.56 -0.23
CA SER A 792 -27.24 11.57 -0.95
C SER A 792 -28.14 10.51 -1.53
N PHE A 793 -27.69 9.85 -2.62
CA PHE A 793 -28.41 8.70 -3.19
C PHE A 793 -27.46 7.73 -3.84
N SER A 794 -27.89 6.48 -3.99
CA SER A 794 -27.24 5.50 -4.86
C SER A 794 -28.28 4.71 -5.67
N VAL A 795 -27.86 4.23 -6.84
CA VAL A 795 -28.66 3.36 -7.71
C VAL A 795 -27.78 2.19 -8.14
N ASN A 796 -28.07 1.00 -7.63
CA ASN A 796 -27.22 -0.17 -7.75
C ASN A 796 -27.99 -1.43 -8.18
N PRO A 797 -27.34 -2.43 -8.79
CA PRO A 797 -27.98 -3.74 -9.05
C PRO A 797 -28.09 -4.62 -7.80
N TYR A 798 -27.52 -4.19 -6.66
CA TYR A 798 -27.44 -4.93 -5.40
C TYR A 798 -28.09 -4.14 -4.26
N THR A 799 -28.66 -4.85 -3.28
CA THR A 799 -29.19 -4.25 -2.06
C THR A 799 -28.06 -3.95 -1.06
N THR A 800 -28.32 -3.03 -0.12
CA THR A 800 -27.42 -2.78 1.01
C THR A 800 -27.07 -4.07 1.76
N LYS A 801 -28.05 -4.94 1.98
CA LYS A 801 -27.85 -6.23 2.65
C LYS A 801 -26.89 -7.14 1.91
N GLN A 802 -27.04 -7.29 0.58
CA GLN A 802 -26.12 -8.10 -0.24
C GLN A 802 -24.69 -7.58 -0.14
N LEU A 803 -24.50 -6.26 -0.21
CA LEU A 803 -23.17 -5.64 -0.09
C LEU A 803 -22.53 -5.84 1.29
N CYS A 804 -23.35 -5.88 2.36
CA CYS A 804 -22.85 -6.15 3.73
C CYS A 804 -22.46 -7.60 3.96
N GLU A 805 -23.21 -8.56 3.38
CA GLU A 805 -23.10 -9.99 3.71
C GLU A 805 -22.16 -10.76 2.76
N THR A 806 -21.91 -10.26 1.54
CA THR A 806 -21.08 -10.95 0.54
C THR A 806 -19.59 -10.69 0.81
N LEU A 807 -18.78 -11.74 0.75
CA LEU A 807 -17.35 -11.64 1.04
C LEU A 807 -16.49 -11.37 -0.20
N HIS A 808 -16.92 -11.85 -1.38
CA HIS A 808 -16.17 -11.66 -2.62
C HIS A 808 -17.03 -11.07 -3.73
N SER A 809 -16.48 -10.15 -4.50
CA SER A 809 -17.22 -9.50 -5.60
C SER A 809 -17.70 -10.48 -6.69
N PHE A 810 -17.03 -11.61 -6.88
CA PHE A 810 -17.45 -12.65 -7.81
C PHE A 810 -18.62 -13.53 -7.29
N GLU A 811 -19.03 -13.36 -6.01
CA GLU A 811 -20.18 -14.04 -5.42
C GLU A 811 -21.46 -13.19 -5.51
N LEU A 812 -21.34 -11.91 -5.92
CA LEU A 812 -22.49 -11.04 -6.08
C LEU A 812 -23.36 -11.47 -7.27
N GLU A 813 -24.64 -11.66 -6.99
CA GLU A 813 -25.66 -11.92 -8.01
C GLU A 813 -26.56 -10.70 -8.19
N GLU A 814 -26.67 -10.18 -9.41
CA GLU A 814 -27.55 -9.06 -9.71
C GLU A 814 -29.02 -9.45 -9.47
N ASN A 815 -29.75 -8.54 -8.82
CA ASN A 815 -31.18 -8.68 -8.64
C ASN A 815 -31.96 -8.59 -9.98
N ASP A 816 -33.19 -9.07 -9.99
CA ASP A 816 -34.15 -8.84 -11.07
C ASP A 816 -34.80 -7.45 -11.02
N PHE A 817 -34.39 -6.58 -10.08
CA PHE A 817 -34.76 -5.19 -9.91
C PHE A 817 -33.52 -4.30 -9.73
N VAL A 818 -33.72 -2.98 -9.86
CA VAL A 818 -32.71 -1.97 -9.52
C VAL A 818 -33.00 -1.45 -8.13
N ASN A 819 -31.96 -1.44 -7.28
CA ASN A 819 -32.01 -0.93 -5.93
C ASN A 819 -31.74 0.58 -5.91
N VAL A 820 -32.55 1.35 -5.20
CA VAL A 820 -32.42 2.80 -5.03
C VAL A 820 -32.37 3.12 -3.55
N CYS A 821 -31.31 3.81 -3.12
CA CYS A 821 -31.18 4.39 -1.79
C CYS A 821 -31.29 5.90 -1.89
N ILE A 822 -32.01 6.52 -0.94
CA ILE A 822 -32.10 7.98 -0.77
C ILE A 822 -31.84 8.29 0.70
N ASP A 823 -30.78 9.03 0.98
CA ASP A 823 -30.30 9.32 2.32
C ASP A 823 -30.47 10.77 2.70
N LEU A 824 -31.15 11.03 3.83
CA LEU A 824 -31.15 12.34 4.46
C LEU A 824 -29.77 12.69 4.95
N ALA A 825 -29.08 11.69 5.49
CA ALA A 825 -27.73 11.84 6.02
C ALA A 825 -26.95 10.53 5.87
N MET A 826 -25.69 10.63 5.54
CA MET A 826 -24.74 9.53 5.49
C MET A 826 -23.42 9.98 6.10
N ARG A 827 -22.84 9.16 6.97
CA ARG A 827 -21.53 9.37 7.57
C ARG A 827 -20.43 9.38 6.51
N GLY A 828 -19.40 10.17 6.68
CA GLY A 828 -18.19 10.13 5.86
C GLY A 828 -17.55 8.76 5.85
N VAL A 829 -16.66 8.50 4.90
CA VAL A 829 -15.96 7.22 4.80
C VAL A 829 -14.65 7.19 5.59
N GLY A 830 -13.95 8.32 5.72
CA GLY A 830 -12.70 8.43 6.50
C GLY A 830 -11.57 7.49 6.05
N SER A 831 -10.69 7.17 7.01
CA SER A 831 -9.59 6.22 6.86
C SER A 831 -9.32 5.42 8.15
N HIS A 832 -10.33 5.24 8.98
CA HIS A 832 -10.22 4.77 10.37
C HIS A 832 -10.09 3.25 10.53
N SER A 833 -9.90 2.48 9.47
CA SER A 833 -9.52 1.06 9.59
C SER A 833 -8.13 0.87 10.26
N CYS A 834 -7.25 1.88 10.15
CA CYS A 834 -6.04 2.07 10.95
C CYS A 834 -5.82 3.53 11.36
N GLY A 835 -6.61 4.45 10.81
CA GLY A 835 -6.50 5.89 11.07
C GLY A 835 -7.29 6.36 12.28
N PRO A 836 -7.28 7.67 12.53
CA PRO A 836 -8.07 8.28 13.59
C PRO A 836 -9.56 8.23 13.28
N GLU A 837 -10.36 8.44 14.32
CA GLU A 837 -11.81 8.66 14.18
C GLU A 837 -12.12 9.82 13.24
N LEU A 838 -13.27 9.73 12.57
CA LEU A 838 -13.74 10.72 11.62
C LEU A 838 -13.95 12.08 12.32
N PRO A 839 -13.56 13.21 11.70
CA PRO A 839 -13.91 14.54 12.22
C PRO A 839 -15.41 14.70 12.43
N ALA A 840 -15.79 15.36 13.53
CA ALA A 840 -17.19 15.51 13.94
C ALA A 840 -18.10 16.16 12.87
N GLU A 841 -17.54 16.97 12.00
CA GLU A 841 -18.24 17.63 10.88
C GLU A 841 -18.71 16.65 9.78
N TYR A 842 -18.10 15.46 9.71
CA TYR A 842 -18.45 14.39 8.76
C TYR A 842 -19.31 13.28 9.38
N GLU A 843 -19.58 13.40 10.69
CA GLU A 843 -20.54 12.54 11.38
C GLU A 843 -21.99 12.95 11.08
N ILE A 844 -22.92 12.01 11.23
CA ILE A 844 -24.35 12.30 11.07
C ILE A 844 -24.83 13.19 12.22
N PRO A 845 -25.51 14.33 11.93
CA PRO A 845 -26.12 15.14 12.98
C PRO A 845 -27.12 14.36 13.82
N LYS A 846 -27.17 14.59 15.15
CA LYS A 846 -28.10 13.94 16.06
C LYS A 846 -29.57 14.16 15.70
N THR A 847 -29.90 15.24 15.01
CA THR A 847 -31.22 15.55 14.48
C THR A 847 -31.15 16.00 13.05
N GLY A 848 -32.14 15.63 12.25
CA GLY A 848 -32.23 16.09 10.87
C GLY A 848 -33.67 16.18 10.37
N LYS A 849 -33.89 17.04 9.37
CA LYS A 849 -35.17 17.24 8.72
C LYS A 849 -34.97 17.54 7.24
N ASN A 850 -35.79 16.91 6.38
CA ASN A 850 -35.84 17.24 4.96
C ASN A 850 -37.25 16.98 4.39
N THR A 851 -37.53 17.65 3.28
CA THR A 851 -38.77 17.45 2.53
C THR A 851 -38.42 17.03 1.11
N PHE A 852 -38.80 15.83 0.74
CA PHE A 852 -38.58 15.24 -0.58
C PHE A 852 -39.83 15.31 -1.42
N LYS A 853 -39.70 15.61 -2.70
CA LYS A 853 -40.79 15.56 -3.69
C LYS A 853 -40.44 14.55 -4.78
N PHE A 854 -41.20 13.45 -4.80
CA PHE A 854 -41.16 12.45 -5.85
C PHE A 854 -42.25 12.80 -6.88
N THR A 855 -41.85 13.01 -8.13
CA THR A 855 -42.78 13.20 -9.25
C THR A 855 -42.72 11.98 -10.15
N PHE A 856 -43.84 11.28 -10.33
CA PHE A 856 -43.93 10.02 -11.09
C PHE A 856 -44.52 10.25 -12.49
#